data_6bbe230856049c1722aa2780d3abd8e0
#
_entry.id   6bbe230856049c1722aa2780d3abd8e0
#
_cell.length_a   1.000
_cell.length_b   1.000
_cell.length_c   1.000
_cell.angle_alpha   90.00
_cell.angle_beta   90.00
_cell.angle_gamma   90.00
#
_symmetry.space_group_name_H-M   'P 1'
#
loop_
_entity.id
_entity.type
_entity.pdbx_description
1 polymer ?
#
loop_
_entity_poly.entity_id
_entity_poly.type
_entity_poly.pdbx_seq_one_letter_code
_entity_poly.pdbx_strand_id
1 'polypeptide(L)'
;MRSTIKLGFMLLVIFSLIIVGCSPKSNQSSNEPQKENPDGNGNSKPEVVDVSEITEFHQSPMLDGMDLPDVKDRLPKEPKLPNEMPPEFLQFEIGKYGGTLNTVAQSPTWDPDFFVMSNEPLLNTPGILGEEVTGNVLKDYEVSDDEKEFTFHMREGLRWSDGEPVTTEDVRFAIEDFQLNEELVPILPAWLHSGGNVEGTPLKLEIVDDFTFKISFDEPNGGFPISLAIQNWRGYADLLKPAHYLKQFHKKYADEAELKKLIAEHKFEEDQDVSWVNLFNYMDITEREMSHPNAVGFPVLYPWKLKEMTKTHGIYERNPYYFKVDAAGNQLPYIDMVKSAIVQDIEMTGLKIIAGEVDFNREATALSKMPVYRENAEKGGYEALLANMHVTPTDIFLNLTYDNENWRKVVRDVRFRQALNYAIDRDEIIDTLYYGFADPSTITDSTLDLDKANALLDEMGMEKGSDGFRKGPDGKRFTIPIEVQAAAPDIVPLAELLTEMWKEIGIHVTVKTLDSALFGTRNAANEIQATIIWTHTPLYYMQDWGQGLWGNLWNAWWNSGGQKGEEPPEDVKEFYSLMNKMNVSPPEEAVKIMETLKGKMKENIYYFVHIEHVKQPLIVNSKLGNITDKGTAISINFAGEQMFFRE
;
A
#
# COMPACT_ATOMS: atom_id res chain seq x y z
N MET A 1 -4.86 -40.80 42.97
CA MET A 1 -3.55 -41.43 43.26
C MET A 1 -2.51 -40.58 42.58
N ARG A 2 -1.87 -39.77 43.37
CA ARG A 2 -0.42 -39.64 43.64
C ARG A 2 0.41 -39.41 42.36
N SER A 3 0.99 -38.32 42.19
CA SER A 3 2.11 -37.54 42.85
C SER A 3 3.30 -37.64 41.89
N THR A 4 4.17 -36.70 41.64
CA THR A 4 4.86 -35.63 42.37
C THR A 4 5.82 -34.93 41.38
N ILE A 5 5.86 -33.60 41.36
CA ILE A 5 6.98 -32.72 41.74
C ILE A 5 8.37 -32.95 41.10
N LYS A 6 8.91 -31.90 40.44
CA LYS A 6 10.20 -31.21 40.68
C LYS A 6 10.40 -30.16 39.58
N LEU A 7 10.37 -28.90 39.86
CA LEU A 7 11.30 -27.96 40.53
C LEU A 7 12.62 -27.72 39.77
N GLY A 8 12.76 -26.52 39.26
CA GLY A 8 13.96 -25.72 39.39
C GLY A 8 14.87 -25.57 38.17
N PHE A 9 14.91 -24.43 37.57
CA PHE A 9 16.07 -23.51 37.69
C PHE A 9 15.77 -22.18 37.04
N MET A 10 15.77 -21.16 37.88
CA MET A 10 15.71 -19.75 37.57
C MET A 10 17.16 -19.30 37.24
N LEU A 11 17.38 -18.67 36.10
CA LEU A 11 18.61 -17.94 35.85
C LEU A 11 18.25 -16.51 35.40
N LEU A 12 18.39 -15.60 36.35
CA LEU A 12 18.43 -14.15 36.18
C LEU A 12 19.70 -13.81 35.40
N VAL A 13 19.59 -13.07 34.31
CA VAL A 13 20.70 -12.32 33.73
C VAL A 13 20.35 -10.84 33.76
N ILE A 14 21.04 -10.15 34.67
CA ILE A 14 21.03 -8.70 34.82
C ILE A 14 21.89 -8.11 33.71
N PHE A 15 21.33 -7.22 32.89
CA PHE A 15 22.13 -6.39 31.99
C PHE A 15 22.36 -5.02 32.63
N SER A 16 23.64 -4.75 32.93
CA SER A 16 24.10 -3.49 33.47
C SER A 16 24.38 -2.51 32.33
N LEU A 17 23.73 -1.35 32.36
CA LEU A 17 24.07 -0.16 31.58
C LEU A 17 25.44 0.37 32.00
N ILE A 18 26.31 0.61 31.05
CA ILE A 18 27.48 1.49 31.22
C ILE A 18 27.42 2.61 30.21
N ILE A 19 27.19 3.81 30.73
CA ILE A 19 27.38 5.09 30.06
C ILE A 19 28.84 5.46 30.18
N VAL A 20 29.54 5.77 29.08
CA VAL A 20 30.80 6.56 29.15
C VAL A 20 30.84 7.55 27.99
N GLY A 21 30.99 8.77 28.38
CA GLY A 21 31.05 9.97 27.57
C GLY A 21 32.37 10.25 26.86
N CYS A 22 32.37 11.37 26.17
CA CYS A 22 33.25 11.92 25.13
C CYS A 22 34.68 12.30 25.52
N SER A 23 35.59 12.07 24.54
CA SER A 23 36.64 12.96 23.94
C SER A 23 37.91 13.33 24.74
N PRO A 24 39.01 13.87 24.11
CA PRO A 24 39.63 13.57 22.80
C PRO A 24 41.20 13.41 22.82
N LYS A 25 41.75 12.96 21.69
CA LYS A 25 43.13 13.12 21.12
C LYS A 25 44.38 12.85 21.93
N SER A 26 45.24 11.95 21.47
CA SER A 26 46.59 12.27 21.00
C SER A 26 47.30 11.05 20.37
N ASN A 27 48.09 11.29 19.30
CA ASN A 27 48.96 10.38 18.60
C ASN A 27 50.07 9.82 19.50
N GLN A 28 50.41 8.53 19.34
CA GLN A 28 51.78 8.09 19.20
C GLN A 28 51.88 6.64 18.66
N SER A 29 52.75 6.46 17.71
CA SER A 29 53.13 5.24 17.06
C SER A 29 53.98 4.31 17.95
N SER A 30 53.75 3.00 17.91
CA SER A 30 54.81 1.99 18.11
C SER A 30 54.46 0.70 17.41
N ASN A 31 55.36 0.29 16.51
CA ASN A 31 55.35 -1.00 15.79
C ASN A 31 55.67 -2.15 16.73
N GLU A 32 54.92 -3.25 16.65
CA GLU A 32 55.43 -4.60 16.86
C GLU A 32 54.51 -5.64 16.11
N PRO A 33 54.99 -6.84 15.72
CA PRO A 33 54.55 -7.53 14.52
C PRO A 33 53.35 -8.47 14.74
N GLN A 34 52.48 -8.49 13.76
CA GLN A 34 51.35 -9.40 13.66
C GLN A 34 51.77 -10.85 13.44
N LYS A 35 51.21 -11.75 14.24
CA LYS A 35 51.13 -13.18 13.92
C LYS A 35 49.87 -13.39 13.08
N GLU A 36 50.04 -13.94 11.89
CA GLU A 36 48.99 -14.42 11.01
C GLU A 36 48.20 -15.55 11.69
N ASN A 37 46.87 -15.40 11.68
CA ASN A 37 45.92 -16.46 11.97
C ASN A 37 45.14 -16.73 10.69
N PRO A 38 45.13 -17.98 10.16
CA PRO A 38 44.45 -18.30 8.92
C PRO A 38 43.05 -18.83 9.21
N ASP A 39 42.07 -17.97 9.38
CA ASP A 39 40.68 -18.30 9.18
C ASP A 39 39.95 -17.03 8.69
N GLY A 40 39.95 -16.91 7.36
CA GLY A 40 39.26 -15.85 6.66
C GLY A 40 37.76 -16.12 6.63
N ASN A 41 37.02 -15.39 7.45
CA ASN A 41 35.60 -15.09 7.16
C ASN A 41 35.50 -13.56 7.05
N GLY A 42 35.86 -13.08 5.87
CA GLY A 42 35.74 -11.67 5.53
C GLY A 42 34.28 -11.31 5.29
N ASN A 43 33.64 -10.73 6.28
CA ASN A 43 32.46 -9.93 6.09
C ASN A 43 32.90 -8.61 5.43
N SER A 44 33.19 -8.65 4.12
CA SER A 44 33.29 -7.45 3.30
C SER A 44 31.87 -6.88 3.18
N LYS A 45 31.67 -5.65 3.66
CA LYS A 45 30.50 -4.86 3.22
C LYS A 45 30.45 -4.98 1.69
N PRO A 46 29.25 -5.19 1.10
CA PRO A 46 29.13 -5.14 -0.35
C PRO A 46 29.75 -3.82 -0.82
N GLU A 47 30.58 -3.92 -1.86
CA GLU A 47 31.18 -2.76 -2.50
C GLU A 47 30.04 -1.98 -3.14
N VAL A 48 29.80 -0.76 -2.68
CA VAL A 48 28.78 0.12 -3.25
C VAL A 48 29.26 0.48 -4.65
N VAL A 49 28.61 -0.07 -5.67
CA VAL A 49 28.90 0.24 -7.07
C VAL A 49 28.42 1.65 -7.35
N ASP A 50 29.33 2.53 -7.80
CA ASP A 50 28.95 3.84 -8.32
C ASP A 50 28.44 3.66 -9.77
N VAL A 51 27.22 4.07 -10.06
CA VAL A 51 26.64 3.98 -11.40
C VAL A 51 27.48 4.74 -12.46
N SER A 52 28.23 5.74 -12.05
CA SER A 52 29.14 6.48 -12.94
C SER A 52 30.34 5.65 -13.44
N GLU A 53 30.64 4.54 -12.78
CA GLU A 53 31.70 3.60 -13.19
C GLU A 53 31.22 2.59 -14.25
N ILE A 54 29.89 2.48 -14.48
CA ILE A 54 29.30 1.60 -15.48
C ILE A 54 29.48 2.22 -16.87
N THR A 55 30.34 1.63 -17.69
CA THR A 55 30.68 2.14 -19.04
C THR A 55 30.01 1.37 -20.18
N GLU A 56 29.53 0.17 -19.92
CA GLU A 56 28.84 -0.68 -20.90
C GLU A 56 27.44 -1.01 -20.41
N PHE A 57 26.46 -0.87 -21.31
CA PHE A 57 25.06 -1.17 -21.02
C PHE A 57 24.57 -2.30 -21.95
N HIS A 58 23.75 -3.17 -21.38
CA HIS A 58 23.20 -4.33 -22.07
C HIS A 58 21.66 -4.29 -22.03
N GLN A 59 21.05 -4.86 -23.06
CA GLN A 59 19.58 -5.00 -23.17
C GLN A 59 19.16 -6.46 -23.27
N SER A 60 17.89 -6.73 -23.03
CA SER A 60 17.32 -8.04 -23.30
C SER A 60 17.40 -8.39 -24.80
N PRO A 61 17.77 -9.64 -25.16
CA PRO A 61 17.68 -10.12 -26.54
C PRO A 61 16.29 -10.00 -27.19
N MET A 62 15.22 -9.88 -26.39
CA MET A 62 13.87 -9.62 -26.89
C MET A 62 13.78 -8.32 -27.69
N LEU A 63 14.63 -7.34 -27.38
CA LEU A 63 14.65 -6.03 -28.06
C LEU A 63 15.54 -6.03 -29.31
N ASP A 64 16.29 -7.09 -29.59
CA ASP A 64 17.19 -7.17 -30.73
C ASP A 64 16.41 -7.12 -32.05
N GLY A 65 16.84 -6.23 -32.94
CA GLY A 65 16.20 -6.02 -34.23
C GLY A 65 14.93 -5.19 -34.23
N MET A 66 14.51 -4.67 -33.06
CA MET A 66 13.48 -3.64 -33.00
C MET A 66 14.05 -2.29 -33.46
N ASP A 67 13.18 -1.42 -33.99
CA ASP A 67 13.56 -0.04 -34.39
C ASP A 67 13.67 0.86 -33.14
N LEU A 68 14.76 0.68 -32.39
CA LEU A 68 15.04 1.39 -31.13
C LEU A 68 16.44 2.00 -31.19
N PRO A 69 16.67 3.15 -30.56
CA PRO A 69 18.03 3.66 -30.31
C PRO A 69 18.88 2.66 -29.52
N ASP A 70 20.19 2.81 -29.55
CA ASP A 70 21.10 2.06 -28.70
C ASP A 70 20.69 2.16 -27.23
N VAL A 71 20.90 1.11 -26.42
CA VAL A 71 20.46 1.06 -25.02
C VAL A 71 20.94 2.28 -24.21
N LYS A 72 22.19 2.71 -24.41
CA LYS A 72 22.77 3.89 -23.74
C LYS A 72 22.06 5.20 -24.07
N ASP A 73 21.45 5.31 -25.26
CA ASP A 73 20.72 6.51 -25.71
C ASP A 73 19.25 6.49 -25.26
N ARG A 74 18.80 5.35 -24.71
CA ARG A 74 17.47 5.16 -24.11
C ARG A 74 17.48 5.33 -22.59
N LEU A 75 18.64 5.17 -21.96
CA LEU A 75 18.84 5.38 -20.53
C LEU A 75 19.08 6.85 -20.21
N PRO A 76 18.70 7.33 -19.01
CA PRO A 76 19.16 8.64 -18.56
C PRO A 76 20.69 8.66 -18.41
N LYS A 77 21.27 9.88 -18.38
CA LYS A 77 22.73 10.05 -18.22
C LYS A 77 23.28 9.36 -16.98
N GLU A 78 22.49 9.36 -15.91
CA GLU A 78 22.76 8.65 -14.67
C GLU A 78 21.58 7.67 -14.40
N PRO A 79 21.64 6.43 -14.92
CA PRO A 79 20.65 5.42 -14.61
C PRO A 79 20.53 5.17 -13.11
N LYS A 80 19.38 4.69 -12.65
CA LYS A 80 19.19 4.30 -11.26
C LYS A 80 19.65 2.85 -11.07
N LEU A 81 20.45 2.60 -10.05
CA LEU A 81 20.59 1.23 -9.51
C LEU A 81 19.29 0.87 -8.80
N PRO A 82 18.86 -0.40 -8.85
CA PRO A 82 17.62 -0.81 -8.23
C PRO A 82 17.69 -0.69 -6.71
N ASN A 83 16.54 -0.80 -6.07
CA ASN A 83 16.46 -0.76 -4.63
C ASN A 83 17.22 -1.93 -4.01
N GLU A 84 17.90 -1.67 -2.91
CA GLU A 84 18.49 -2.69 -2.06
C GLU A 84 17.50 -3.06 -0.95
N MET A 85 17.58 -4.28 -0.49
CA MET A 85 16.93 -4.74 0.74
C MET A 85 17.98 -4.88 1.83
N PRO A 86 17.60 -4.81 3.13
CA PRO A 86 18.52 -5.17 4.19
C PRO A 86 19.15 -6.54 3.92
N PRO A 87 20.47 -6.66 4.02
CA PRO A 87 21.20 -7.90 3.62
C PRO A 87 20.73 -9.17 4.35
N GLU A 88 20.17 -9.01 5.54
CA GLU A 88 19.55 -10.11 6.29
C GLU A 88 18.23 -10.61 5.68
N PHE A 89 17.58 -9.80 4.84
CA PHE A 89 16.38 -10.19 4.11
C PHE A 89 16.73 -10.80 2.77
N LEU A 90 17.43 -10.07 1.92
CA LEU A 90 17.83 -10.53 0.60
C LEU A 90 19.07 -9.78 0.11
N GLN A 91 20.03 -10.51 -0.43
CA GLN A 91 21.10 -9.96 -1.26
C GLN A 91 20.78 -10.27 -2.72
N PHE A 92 20.57 -9.25 -3.52
CA PHE A 92 20.27 -9.43 -4.95
C PHE A 92 21.47 -9.98 -5.70
N GLU A 93 21.21 -10.99 -6.51
CA GLU A 93 22.18 -11.53 -7.49
C GLU A 93 21.88 -10.95 -8.89
N ILE A 94 22.92 -10.78 -9.70
CA ILE A 94 22.77 -10.38 -11.10
C ILE A 94 22.02 -11.49 -11.83
N GLY A 95 20.88 -11.14 -12.42
CA GLY A 95 19.97 -12.06 -13.07
C GLY A 95 20.28 -12.30 -14.55
N LYS A 96 19.41 -13.06 -15.19
CA LYS A 96 19.44 -13.35 -16.63
C LYS A 96 18.18 -12.85 -17.29
N TYR A 97 18.31 -12.34 -18.50
CA TYR A 97 17.16 -11.94 -19.29
C TYR A 97 16.34 -13.13 -19.77
N GLY A 98 15.04 -12.87 -19.92
CA GLY A 98 14.12 -13.74 -20.59
C GLY A 98 12.97 -14.25 -19.73
N GLY A 99 12.07 -14.94 -20.38
CA GLY A 99 10.93 -15.60 -19.74
C GLY A 99 9.66 -14.77 -19.67
N THR A 100 8.63 -15.46 -19.24
CA THR A 100 7.30 -14.88 -18.94
C THR A 100 6.93 -15.26 -17.53
N LEU A 101 6.65 -14.28 -16.68
CA LEU A 101 6.15 -14.49 -15.33
C LEU A 101 4.63 -14.65 -15.39
N ASN A 102 4.11 -15.79 -14.94
CA ASN A 102 2.69 -16.06 -14.89
C ASN A 102 2.14 -15.70 -13.49
N THR A 103 1.16 -14.79 -13.45
CA THR A 103 0.45 -14.34 -12.26
C THR A 103 -1.05 -14.59 -12.37
N VAL A 104 -1.80 -14.28 -11.33
CA VAL A 104 -3.27 -14.34 -11.33
C VAL A 104 -3.83 -13.06 -10.73
N ALA A 105 -4.79 -12.45 -11.42
CA ALA A 105 -5.59 -11.35 -10.88
C ALA A 105 -7.08 -11.75 -10.82
N GLN A 106 -7.84 -11.07 -9.97
CA GLN A 106 -9.29 -11.31 -9.83
C GLN A 106 -10.14 -10.38 -10.70
N SER A 107 -9.54 -9.32 -11.22
CA SER A 107 -10.20 -8.30 -12.03
C SER A 107 -9.33 -7.91 -13.24
N PRO A 108 -9.93 -7.59 -14.39
CA PRO A 108 -9.18 -6.99 -15.49
C PRO A 108 -8.83 -5.51 -15.30
N THR A 109 -9.30 -4.89 -14.21
CA THR A 109 -9.06 -3.48 -13.91
C THR A 109 -8.15 -3.26 -12.70
N TRP A 110 -7.81 -4.34 -11.97
CA TRP A 110 -6.94 -4.28 -10.82
C TRP A 110 -6.16 -5.59 -10.65
N ASP A 111 -4.83 -5.51 -10.70
CA ASP A 111 -3.89 -6.61 -10.45
C ASP A 111 -2.93 -6.19 -9.32
N PRO A 112 -3.24 -6.55 -8.07
CA PRO A 112 -2.45 -6.12 -6.93
C PRO A 112 -1.04 -6.73 -6.88
N ASP A 113 -0.84 -7.93 -7.44
CA ASP A 113 0.49 -8.55 -7.51
C ASP A 113 1.35 -7.86 -8.58
N PHE A 114 0.77 -7.52 -9.72
CA PHE A 114 1.46 -6.71 -10.74
C PHE A 114 1.78 -5.30 -10.22
N PHE A 115 0.84 -4.67 -9.51
CA PHE A 115 1.04 -3.35 -8.90
C PHE A 115 2.27 -3.33 -7.97
N VAL A 116 2.38 -4.24 -7.01
CA VAL A 116 3.51 -4.23 -6.05
C VAL A 116 4.85 -4.56 -6.70
N MET A 117 4.86 -5.29 -7.82
CA MET A 117 6.07 -5.60 -8.57
C MET A 117 6.55 -4.44 -9.46
N SER A 118 5.62 -3.55 -9.86
CA SER A 118 5.86 -2.60 -10.96
C SER A 118 5.82 -1.15 -10.56
N ASN A 119 5.18 -0.80 -9.42
CA ASN A 119 4.97 0.59 -9.03
C ASN A 119 6.29 1.34 -8.82
N GLU A 120 6.35 2.56 -9.34
CA GLU A 120 7.50 3.46 -9.24
C GLU A 120 7.07 4.77 -8.59
N PRO A 121 7.43 5.03 -7.33
CA PRO A 121 7.23 6.34 -6.72
C PRO A 121 8.25 7.36 -7.22
N LEU A 122 7.99 8.64 -6.98
CA LEU A 122 8.94 9.73 -7.33
C LEU A 122 10.24 9.62 -6.54
N LEU A 123 10.15 9.39 -5.25
CA LEU A 123 11.25 9.08 -4.34
C LEU A 123 11.10 7.66 -3.81
N ASN A 124 12.09 7.15 -3.12
CA ASN A 124 12.07 5.79 -2.62
C ASN A 124 12.69 5.69 -1.23
N THR A 125 12.39 4.61 -0.54
CA THR A 125 13.02 4.25 0.73
C THR A 125 13.86 2.98 0.55
N PRO A 126 15.10 2.93 1.04
CA PRO A 126 15.89 1.70 1.04
C PRO A 126 15.15 0.59 1.78
N GLY A 127 15.14 -0.60 1.19
CA GLY A 127 14.32 -1.69 1.70
C GLY A 127 12.83 -1.40 1.58
N ILE A 128 12.04 -1.96 2.47
CA ILE A 128 10.57 -1.92 2.44
C ILE A 128 9.94 -1.19 3.62
N LEU A 129 10.74 -0.70 4.57
CA LEU A 129 10.27 -0.18 5.85
C LEU A 129 10.30 1.36 5.96
N GLY A 130 10.88 2.07 4.97
CA GLY A 130 10.79 3.52 4.90
C GLY A 130 11.71 4.29 5.85
N GLU A 131 12.90 3.76 6.16
CA GLU A 131 13.84 4.39 7.11
C GLU A 131 14.51 5.63 6.55
N GLU A 132 14.83 5.65 5.27
CA GLU A 132 15.51 6.76 4.59
C GLU A 132 14.85 7.03 3.24
N VAL A 133 14.69 8.28 2.88
CA VAL A 133 14.15 8.68 1.58
C VAL A 133 15.27 9.00 0.62
N THR A 134 15.30 8.33 -0.52
CA THR A 134 16.30 8.49 -1.58
C THR A 134 15.65 8.79 -2.93
N GLY A 135 16.46 9.16 -3.93
CA GLY A 135 15.96 9.34 -5.30
C GLY A 135 15.46 8.03 -5.94
N ASN A 136 14.45 8.13 -6.80
CA ASN A 136 13.96 7.04 -7.65
C ASN A 136 13.69 7.56 -9.08
N VAL A 137 12.44 7.82 -9.46
CA VAL A 137 12.12 8.51 -10.74
C VAL A 137 12.79 9.89 -10.76
N LEU A 138 12.69 10.65 -9.66
CA LEU A 138 13.55 11.81 -9.43
C LEU A 138 14.95 11.33 -9.02
N LYS A 139 15.98 12.06 -9.43
CA LYS A 139 17.37 11.73 -9.12
C LYS A 139 17.67 11.92 -7.63
N ASP A 140 17.39 13.09 -7.11
CA ASP A 140 17.59 13.49 -5.73
C ASP A 140 16.73 14.70 -5.36
N TYR A 141 16.83 15.16 -4.12
CA TYR A 141 16.13 16.33 -3.64
C TYR A 141 16.90 17.04 -2.50
N GLU A 142 16.62 18.31 -2.32
CA GLU A 142 17.12 19.14 -1.22
C GLU A 142 15.94 19.73 -0.44
N VAL A 143 16.11 19.89 0.87
CA VAL A 143 15.09 20.46 1.77
C VAL A 143 15.67 21.69 2.46
N SER A 144 14.92 22.79 2.51
CA SER A 144 15.30 23.98 3.25
C SER A 144 15.30 23.72 4.76
N ASP A 145 16.11 24.48 5.52
CA ASP A 145 16.25 24.35 6.99
C ASP A 145 14.91 24.49 7.74
N ASP A 146 13.95 25.20 7.18
CA ASP A 146 12.61 25.41 7.75
C ASP A 146 11.56 24.42 7.23
N GLU A 147 11.99 23.40 6.45
CA GLU A 147 11.15 22.35 5.88
C GLU A 147 9.98 22.86 5.00
N LYS A 148 10.12 24.05 4.41
CA LYS A 148 9.06 24.66 3.59
C LYS A 148 9.32 24.61 2.10
N GLU A 149 10.56 24.51 1.66
CA GLU A 149 10.97 24.47 0.24
C GLU A 149 11.71 23.17 -0.04
N PHE A 150 11.32 22.52 -1.13
CA PHE A 150 11.89 21.28 -1.63
C PHE A 150 12.36 21.51 -3.06
N THR A 151 13.66 21.38 -3.31
CA THR A 151 14.23 21.42 -4.66
C THR A 151 14.43 19.99 -5.14
N PHE A 152 13.85 19.66 -6.29
CA PHE A 152 13.92 18.34 -6.89
C PHE A 152 14.71 18.36 -8.18
N HIS A 153 15.57 17.37 -8.35
CA HIS A 153 16.36 17.15 -9.57
C HIS A 153 15.84 15.92 -10.30
N MET A 154 15.49 16.10 -11.56
CA MET A 154 15.08 14.99 -12.43
C MET A 154 16.30 14.30 -13.04
N ARG A 155 16.11 13.09 -13.56
CA ARG A 155 17.17 12.38 -14.29
C ARG A 155 17.25 12.91 -15.71
N GLU A 156 18.34 13.60 -16.04
CA GLU A 156 18.56 14.12 -17.40
C GLU A 156 18.61 12.97 -18.42
N GLY A 157 17.78 13.06 -19.46
CA GLY A 157 17.65 12.02 -20.48
C GLY A 157 16.67 10.90 -20.15
N LEU A 158 15.94 10.97 -19.02
CA LEU A 158 14.83 10.06 -18.75
C LEU A 158 13.77 10.14 -19.84
N ARG A 159 13.20 9.01 -20.24
CA ARG A 159 12.19 8.90 -21.30
C ARG A 159 10.99 8.11 -20.85
N TRP A 160 9.83 8.51 -21.34
CA TRP A 160 8.61 7.70 -21.29
C TRP A 160 8.77 6.42 -22.12
N SER A 161 7.89 5.46 -21.91
CA SER A 161 7.95 4.13 -22.59
C SER A 161 7.72 4.17 -24.10
N ASP A 162 7.28 5.29 -24.65
CA ASP A 162 7.16 5.56 -26.08
C ASP A 162 8.39 6.29 -26.66
N GLY A 163 9.35 6.66 -25.81
CA GLY A 163 10.61 7.31 -26.17
C GLY A 163 10.61 8.83 -26.08
N GLU A 164 9.47 9.45 -25.76
CA GLU A 164 9.42 10.91 -25.54
C GLU A 164 10.18 11.30 -24.25
N PRO A 165 10.85 12.47 -24.22
CA PRO A 165 11.61 12.90 -23.05
C PRO A 165 10.71 13.23 -21.87
N VAL A 166 11.20 12.93 -20.66
CA VAL A 166 10.60 13.39 -19.39
C VAL A 166 11.29 14.65 -18.94
N THR A 167 10.53 15.71 -18.72
CA THR A 167 11.03 17.03 -18.33
C THR A 167 10.15 17.69 -17.27
N THR A 168 10.57 18.84 -16.77
CA THR A 168 9.76 19.66 -15.84
C THR A 168 8.44 20.12 -16.43
N GLU A 169 8.24 20.05 -17.75
CA GLU A 169 6.93 20.31 -18.39
C GLU A 169 5.90 19.24 -17.99
N ASP A 170 6.31 17.98 -17.79
CA ASP A 170 5.44 16.91 -17.32
C ASP A 170 5.02 17.11 -15.85
N VAL A 171 5.91 17.67 -15.02
CA VAL A 171 5.62 18.10 -13.63
C VAL A 171 4.68 19.31 -13.63
N ARG A 172 4.99 20.34 -14.43
CA ARG A 172 4.16 21.53 -14.54
C ARG A 172 2.73 21.18 -14.98
N PHE A 173 2.60 20.33 -15.99
CA PHE A 173 1.31 19.86 -16.47
C PHE A 173 0.55 19.10 -15.37
N ALA A 174 1.22 18.19 -14.65
CA ALA A 174 0.59 17.44 -13.57
C ALA A 174 0.12 18.33 -12.43
N ILE A 175 0.88 19.36 -12.05
CA ILE A 175 0.53 20.23 -10.92
C ILE A 175 -0.43 21.35 -11.36
N GLU A 176 -0.07 22.16 -12.38
CA GLU A 176 -0.84 23.35 -12.72
C GLU A 176 -2.08 23.06 -13.58
N ASP A 177 -1.96 22.11 -14.53
CA ASP A 177 -3.05 21.85 -15.49
C ASP A 177 -3.97 20.70 -15.02
N PHE A 178 -3.51 19.84 -14.10
CA PHE A 178 -4.31 18.77 -13.53
C PHE A 178 -4.66 19.03 -12.06
N GLN A 179 -3.72 19.00 -11.11
CA GLN A 179 -4.01 19.07 -9.68
C GLN A 179 -4.67 20.40 -9.26
N LEU A 180 -4.20 21.52 -9.80
CA LEU A 180 -4.74 22.87 -9.51
C LEU A 180 -5.90 23.26 -10.44
N ASN A 181 -6.38 22.37 -11.29
CA ASN A 181 -7.52 22.61 -12.18
C ASN A 181 -8.82 22.20 -11.50
N GLU A 182 -9.63 23.15 -11.06
CA GLU A 182 -10.89 22.93 -10.36
C GLU A 182 -11.93 22.10 -11.16
N GLU A 183 -11.83 22.00 -12.49
CA GLU A 183 -12.71 21.15 -13.28
C GLU A 183 -12.29 19.68 -13.22
N LEU A 184 -10.98 19.39 -13.18
CA LEU A 184 -10.42 18.03 -13.08
C LEU A 184 -10.35 17.57 -11.62
N VAL A 185 -9.90 18.46 -10.73
CA VAL A 185 -9.74 18.20 -9.29
C VAL A 185 -10.53 19.26 -8.50
N PRO A 186 -11.85 19.09 -8.33
CA PRO A 186 -12.70 20.08 -7.65
C PRO A 186 -12.29 20.39 -6.22
N ILE A 187 -11.60 19.47 -5.55
CA ILE A 187 -11.04 19.64 -4.20
C ILE A 187 -9.61 19.11 -4.25
N LEU A 188 -8.64 20.01 -4.16
CA LEU A 188 -7.23 19.62 -4.10
C LEU A 188 -6.97 18.74 -2.86
N PRO A 189 -6.29 17.60 -2.98
CA PRO A 189 -5.99 16.72 -1.86
C PRO A 189 -5.24 17.41 -0.72
N ALA A 190 -5.60 17.11 0.52
CA ALA A 190 -5.07 17.75 1.73
C ALA A 190 -3.54 17.74 1.82
N TRP A 191 -2.87 16.68 1.35
CA TRP A 191 -1.41 16.56 1.39
C TRP A 191 -0.66 17.53 0.45
N LEU A 192 -1.38 18.18 -0.48
CA LEU A 192 -0.88 19.24 -1.37
C LEU A 192 -1.16 20.65 -0.82
N HIS A 193 -1.65 20.76 0.41
CA HIS A 193 -1.87 22.00 1.12
C HIS A 193 -0.89 22.17 2.27
N SER A 194 -0.58 23.41 2.59
CA SER A 194 0.16 23.79 3.80
C SER A 194 -0.58 23.26 5.04
N GLY A 195 0.16 22.66 5.99
CA GLY A 195 -0.41 22.04 7.18
C GLY A 195 -1.15 20.72 6.93
N GLY A 196 -1.12 20.18 5.70
CA GLY A 196 -1.73 18.88 5.36
C GLY A 196 -3.25 18.85 5.49
N ASN A 197 -3.93 19.98 5.30
CA ASN A 197 -5.39 20.08 5.36
C ASN A 197 -5.93 21.03 4.28
N VAL A 198 -7.18 20.79 3.86
CA VAL A 198 -7.80 21.52 2.73
C VAL A 198 -8.09 23.01 3.01
N GLU A 199 -7.96 23.47 4.24
CA GLU A 199 -8.10 24.88 4.62
C GLU A 199 -6.77 25.63 4.44
N GLY A 200 -5.64 24.92 4.31
CA GLY A 200 -4.31 25.49 4.06
C GLY A 200 -4.19 26.02 2.64
N THR A 201 -3.16 26.81 2.39
CA THR A 201 -2.84 27.27 1.03
C THR A 201 -2.31 26.11 0.18
N PRO A 202 -2.68 26.01 -1.10
CA PRO A 202 -2.10 25.04 -2.03
C PRO A 202 -0.58 25.18 -2.13
N LEU A 203 0.09 24.09 -2.46
CA LEU A 203 1.50 24.10 -2.81
C LEU A 203 1.80 25.11 -3.93
N LYS A 204 3.05 25.58 -3.98
CA LYS A 204 3.54 26.47 -5.04
C LYS A 204 4.62 25.73 -5.83
N LEU A 205 4.54 25.81 -7.15
CA LEU A 205 5.53 25.25 -8.07
C LEU A 205 6.38 26.36 -8.68
N GLU A 206 7.69 26.15 -8.74
CA GLU A 206 8.65 26.97 -9.49
C GLU A 206 9.45 26.05 -10.42
N ILE A 207 9.43 26.30 -11.71
CA ILE A 207 10.29 25.64 -12.69
C ILE A 207 11.60 26.42 -12.80
N VAL A 208 12.71 25.77 -12.45
CA VAL A 208 14.05 26.39 -12.49
C VAL A 208 14.67 26.18 -13.88
N ASP A 209 14.64 24.96 -14.39
CA ASP A 209 15.08 24.57 -15.73
C ASP A 209 14.37 23.28 -16.18
N ASP A 210 14.80 22.66 -17.30
CA ASP A 210 14.16 21.48 -17.88
C ASP A 210 14.22 20.23 -16.95
N PHE A 211 15.09 20.25 -15.93
CA PHE A 211 15.33 19.10 -15.05
C PHE A 211 15.34 19.45 -13.56
N THR A 212 15.04 20.71 -13.22
CA THR A 212 15.01 21.19 -11.82
C THR A 212 13.73 21.96 -11.56
N PHE A 213 13.01 21.60 -10.50
CA PHE A 213 11.83 22.31 -10.05
C PHE A 213 11.80 22.40 -8.51
N LYS A 214 11.02 23.34 -8.00
CA LYS A 214 10.79 23.52 -6.57
C LYS A 214 9.32 23.43 -6.23
N ILE A 215 9.04 22.81 -5.10
CA ILE A 215 7.73 22.84 -4.46
C ILE A 215 7.89 23.53 -3.11
N SER A 216 6.99 24.46 -2.79
CA SER A 216 7.02 25.14 -1.51
C SER A 216 5.64 25.23 -0.87
N PHE A 217 5.64 25.25 0.48
CA PHE A 217 4.47 25.40 1.33
C PHE A 217 4.64 26.62 2.23
N ASP A 218 3.53 27.21 2.70
CA ASP A 218 3.58 28.35 3.64
C ASP A 218 3.95 27.90 5.07
N GLU A 219 3.72 26.61 5.39
CA GLU A 219 4.07 25.97 6.67
C GLU A 219 5.05 24.81 6.46
N PRO A 220 5.83 24.41 7.50
CA PRO A 220 6.73 23.27 7.41
C PRO A 220 6.00 21.98 6.99
N ASN A 221 6.63 21.18 6.12
CA ASN A 221 6.11 19.90 5.66
C ASN A 221 7.23 18.84 5.59
N GLY A 222 7.86 18.54 6.75
CA GLY A 222 8.94 17.55 6.84
C GLY A 222 8.55 16.14 6.43
N GLY A 223 7.24 15.84 6.35
CA GLY A 223 6.70 14.56 5.83
C GLY A 223 6.57 14.48 4.32
N PHE A 224 6.77 15.60 3.59
CA PHE A 224 6.55 15.61 2.14
C PHE A 224 7.42 14.62 1.35
N PRO A 225 8.72 14.44 1.63
CA PRO A 225 9.53 13.45 0.94
C PRO A 225 9.02 12.01 1.12
N ILE A 226 8.58 11.63 2.33
CA ILE A 226 8.03 10.27 2.55
C ILE A 226 6.69 10.09 1.84
N SER A 227 5.90 11.17 1.67
CA SER A 227 4.68 11.15 0.88
C SER A 227 4.93 10.84 -0.59
N LEU A 228 6.10 11.22 -1.13
CA LEU A 228 6.49 10.95 -2.51
C LEU A 228 7.19 9.59 -2.69
N ALA A 229 7.49 8.90 -1.58
CA ALA A 229 8.16 7.61 -1.59
C ALA A 229 7.19 6.45 -1.40
N ILE A 230 6.47 6.41 -0.28
CA ILE A 230 5.69 5.22 0.09
C ILE A 230 4.31 5.52 0.65
N GLN A 231 4.06 6.74 1.14
CA GLN A 231 2.81 7.03 1.82
C GLN A 231 1.59 6.80 0.92
N ASN A 232 0.59 6.08 1.43
CA ASN A 232 -0.65 5.75 0.73
C ASN A 232 -0.44 5.04 -0.62
N TRP A 233 0.66 4.30 -0.79
CA TRP A 233 0.95 3.54 -2.01
C TRP A 233 1.02 4.42 -3.27
N ARG A 234 1.58 5.63 -3.14
CA ARG A 234 1.69 6.54 -4.27
C ARG A 234 2.66 6.05 -5.32
N GLY A 235 2.34 6.38 -6.57
CA GLY A 235 3.25 6.32 -7.69
C GLY A 235 3.76 7.71 -8.09
N TYR A 236 4.49 7.80 -9.19
CA TYR A 236 4.92 9.10 -9.74
C TYR A 236 3.75 9.89 -10.32
N ALA A 237 2.65 9.24 -10.70
CA ALA A 237 1.55 9.83 -11.48
C ALA A 237 0.80 10.98 -10.78
N ASP A 238 0.95 11.11 -9.46
CA ASP A 238 0.36 12.22 -8.71
C ASP A 238 0.95 13.58 -9.11
N LEU A 239 2.26 13.67 -9.36
CA LEU A 239 2.96 14.92 -9.67
C LEU A 239 3.78 14.89 -10.97
N LEU A 240 3.71 13.82 -11.75
CA LEU A 240 4.41 13.66 -13.02
C LEU A 240 3.51 12.89 -14.00
N LYS A 241 3.12 13.54 -15.10
CA LYS A 241 2.22 12.97 -16.10
C LYS A 241 2.75 13.16 -17.51
N PRO A 242 2.53 12.20 -18.45
CA PRO A 242 2.99 12.35 -19.84
C PRO A 242 2.23 13.47 -20.58
N ALA A 243 2.72 14.70 -20.43
CA ALA A 243 2.08 15.89 -20.95
C ALA A 243 1.88 15.83 -22.47
N HIS A 244 2.85 15.28 -23.22
CA HIS A 244 2.77 15.11 -24.66
C HIS A 244 1.57 14.23 -25.09
N TYR A 245 1.22 13.22 -24.31
CA TYR A 245 0.07 12.35 -24.55
C TYR A 245 -1.23 12.98 -24.05
N LEU A 246 -1.27 13.51 -22.83
CA LEU A 246 -2.51 13.97 -22.21
C LEU A 246 -3.04 15.30 -22.73
N LYS A 247 -2.18 16.17 -23.28
CA LYS A 247 -2.58 17.48 -23.84
C LYS A 247 -3.63 17.36 -24.94
N GLN A 248 -3.66 16.29 -25.70
CA GLN A 248 -4.68 16.07 -26.73
C GLN A 248 -6.12 15.91 -26.18
N PHE A 249 -6.25 15.54 -24.91
CA PHE A 249 -7.54 15.37 -24.21
C PHE A 249 -7.87 16.57 -23.31
N HIS A 250 -6.95 17.53 -23.16
CA HIS A 250 -7.11 18.66 -22.25
C HIS A 250 -7.58 19.91 -23.01
N LYS A 251 -8.72 20.50 -22.59
CA LYS A 251 -9.38 21.64 -23.28
C LYS A 251 -8.49 22.86 -23.52
N LYS A 252 -7.42 23.06 -22.70
CA LYS A 252 -6.48 24.18 -22.84
C LYS A 252 -5.54 24.00 -24.05
N TYR A 253 -5.26 22.77 -24.46
CA TYR A 253 -4.22 22.43 -25.43
C TYR A 253 -4.77 21.79 -26.72
N ALA A 254 -5.82 20.98 -26.59
CA ALA A 254 -6.41 20.27 -27.69
C ALA A 254 -7.06 21.24 -28.70
N ASP A 255 -7.03 20.88 -29.99
CA ASP A 255 -7.90 21.52 -30.98
C ASP A 255 -9.38 21.26 -30.60
N GLU A 256 -10.19 22.32 -30.59
CA GLU A 256 -11.58 22.23 -30.14
C GLU A 256 -12.44 21.24 -30.97
N ALA A 257 -12.19 21.16 -32.28
CA ALA A 257 -12.94 20.28 -33.16
C ALA A 257 -12.54 18.81 -32.97
N GLU A 258 -11.23 18.55 -32.81
CA GLU A 258 -10.73 17.19 -32.52
C GLU A 258 -11.15 16.73 -31.13
N LEU A 259 -11.11 17.59 -30.11
CA LEU A 259 -11.58 17.24 -28.76
C LEU A 259 -13.07 16.89 -28.75
N LYS A 260 -13.91 17.68 -29.45
CA LYS A 260 -15.35 17.37 -29.60
C LYS A 260 -15.58 16.04 -30.31
N LYS A 261 -14.75 15.71 -31.28
CA LYS A 261 -14.81 14.44 -31.99
C LYS A 261 -14.42 13.28 -31.08
N LEU A 262 -13.32 13.40 -30.33
CA LEU A 262 -12.88 12.39 -29.36
C LEU A 262 -13.95 12.14 -28.28
N ILE A 263 -14.57 13.20 -27.75
CA ILE A 263 -15.69 13.09 -26.81
C ILE A 263 -16.87 12.37 -27.44
N ALA A 264 -17.21 12.67 -28.69
CA ALA A 264 -18.35 12.04 -29.38
C ALA A 264 -18.10 10.56 -29.74
N GLU A 265 -16.86 10.18 -29.97
CA GLU A 265 -16.44 8.81 -30.28
C GLU A 265 -16.28 7.94 -29.02
N HIS A 266 -16.03 8.56 -27.86
CA HIS A 266 -15.88 7.85 -26.60
C HIS A 266 -17.23 7.31 -26.09
N LYS A 267 -17.21 6.09 -25.54
CA LYS A 267 -18.39 5.48 -24.92
C LYS A 267 -18.32 5.71 -23.40
N PHE A 268 -19.07 6.70 -22.96
CA PHE A 268 -19.26 6.94 -21.53
C PHE A 268 -20.20 5.90 -20.92
N GLU A 269 -20.05 5.63 -19.63
CA GLU A 269 -21.01 4.85 -18.84
C GLU A 269 -22.36 5.59 -18.78
N GLU A 270 -23.46 4.86 -18.57
CA GLU A 270 -24.82 5.43 -18.63
C GLU A 270 -25.07 6.58 -17.62
N ASP A 271 -24.32 6.60 -16.52
CA ASP A 271 -24.40 7.59 -15.43
C ASP A 271 -23.33 8.70 -15.51
N GLN A 272 -22.45 8.64 -16.50
CA GLN A 272 -21.40 9.63 -16.70
C GLN A 272 -21.83 10.77 -17.63
N ASP A 273 -21.47 11.99 -17.27
CA ASP A 273 -21.62 13.16 -18.14
C ASP A 273 -20.70 13.05 -19.36
N VAL A 274 -21.25 13.36 -20.54
CA VAL A 274 -20.49 13.46 -21.78
C VAL A 274 -19.68 14.76 -21.76
N SER A 275 -18.44 14.68 -21.29
CA SER A 275 -17.58 15.86 -21.05
C SER A 275 -16.12 15.57 -21.36
N TRP A 276 -15.34 16.67 -21.56
CA TRP A 276 -13.89 16.57 -21.69
C TRP A 276 -13.24 16.10 -20.39
N VAL A 277 -13.81 16.41 -19.24
CA VAL A 277 -13.32 16.01 -17.91
C VAL A 277 -13.37 14.48 -17.77
N ASN A 278 -14.51 13.87 -18.09
CA ASN A 278 -14.65 12.42 -18.00
C ASN A 278 -13.81 11.70 -19.05
N LEU A 279 -13.66 12.28 -20.25
CA LEU A 279 -12.73 11.76 -21.27
C LEU A 279 -11.28 11.84 -20.76
N PHE A 280 -10.86 12.99 -20.23
CA PHE A 280 -9.52 13.16 -19.69
C PHE A 280 -9.22 12.16 -18.57
N ASN A 281 -10.11 12.07 -17.58
CA ASN A 281 -9.96 11.12 -16.46
C ASN A 281 -9.92 9.65 -16.92
N TYR A 282 -10.63 9.30 -17.99
CA TYR A 282 -10.54 7.95 -18.57
C TYR A 282 -9.19 7.70 -19.26
N MET A 283 -8.58 8.73 -19.84
CA MET A 283 -7.30 8.63 -20.55
C MET A 283 -6.07 8.84 -19.65
N ASP A 284 -6.25 9.37 -18.44
CA ASP A 284 -5.19 9.53 -17.44
C ASP A 284 -5.05 8.26 -16.62
N ILE A 285 -3.91 7.58 -16.74
CA ILE A 285 -3.63 6.32 -16.08
C ILE A 285 -2.75 6.56 -14.85
N THR A 286 -3.24 6.19 -13.70
CA THR A 286 -2.49 6.20 -12.44
C THR A 286 -1.84 4.83 -12.16
N GLU A 287 -1.04 4.76 -11.11
CA GLU A 287 -0.39 3.51 -10.67
C GLU A 287 -1.40 2.39 -10.35
N ARG A 288 -2.63 2.74 -9.95
CA ARG A 288 -3.69 1.77 -9.65
C ARG A 288 -4.42 1.27 -10.89
N GLU A 289 -4.27 1.98 -12.01
CA GLU A 289 -4.98 1.71 -13.26
C GLU A 289 -4.08 1.07 -14.34
N MET A 290 -2.82 0.74 -13.99
CA MET A 290 -1.89 0.08 -14.91
C MET A 290 -2.44 -1.19 -15.58
N SER A 291 -3.40 -1.85 -14.95
CA SER A 291 -4.06 -3.05 -15.45
C SER A 291 -5.37 -2.76 -16.19
N HIS A 292 -5.83 -1.52 -16.21
CA HIS A 292 -7.07 -1.16 -16.90
C HIS A 292 -6.90 -1.25 -18.43
N PRO A 293 -7.90 -1.73 -19.19
CA PRO A 293 -7.79 -1.87 -20.64
C PRO A 293 -7.38 -0.60 -21.40
N ASN A 294 -7.71 0.59 -20.89
CA ASN A 294 -7.33 1.88 -21.48
C ASN A 294 -5.85 2.24 -21.25
N ALA A 295 -5.11 1.50 -20.41
CA ALA A 295 -3.66 1.68 -20.25
C ALA A 295 -2.85 1.16 -21.45
N VAL A 296 -3.47 0.46 -22.39
CA VAL A 296 -2.80 0.03 -23.63
C VAL A 296 -2.39 1.25 -24.45
N GLY A 297 -1.07 1.42 -24.64
CA GLY A 297 -0.51 2.55 -25.38
C GLY A 297 -0.30 3.82 -24.55
N PHE A 298 -0.67 3.84 -23.26
CA PHE A 298 -0.37 4.95 -22.37
C PHE A 298 1.13 4.96 -22.02
N PRO A 299 1.83 6.12 -22.12
CA PRO A 299 3.25 6.21 -21.80
C PRO A 299 3.49 6.07 -20.29
N VAL A 300 4.41 5.17 -19.90
CA VAL A 300 4.69 4.86 -18.50
C VAL A 300 6.20 4.86 -18.20
N LEU A 301 6.56 4.96 -16.92
CA LEU A 301 7.92 4.81 -16.41
C LEU A 301 8.14 3.46 -15.68
N TYR A 302 7.13 2.60 -15.64
CA TYR A 302 7.18 1.28 -15.02
C TYR A 302 8.06 0.29 -15.78
N PRO A 303 8.58 -0.78 -15.14
CA PRO A 303 9.41 -1.78 -15.81
C PRO A 303 8.68 -2.55 -16.92
N TRP A 304 7.38 -2.71 -16.80
CA TRP A 304 6.51 -3.28 -17.83
C TRP A 304 5.36 -2.35 -18.17
N LYS A 305 4.91 -2.39 -19.41
CA LYS A 305 3.75 -1.66 -19.92
C LYS A 305 2.68 -2.63 -20.43
N LEU A 306 1.43 -2.26 -20.30
CA LEU A 306 0.31 -3.07 -20.76
C LEU A 306 0.32 -3.15 -22.28
N LYS A 307 0.38 -4.38 -22.81
CA LYS A 307 0.28 -4.69 -24.24
C LYS A 307 -1.14 -5.06 -24.65
N GLU A 308 -1.82 -5.85 -23.82
CA GLU A 308 -3.15 -6.37 -24.08
C GLU A 308 -3.87 -6.65 -22.76
N MET A 309 -5.13 -6.27 -22.67
CA MET A 309 -6.03 -6.66 -21.59
C MET A 309 -7.34 -7.18 -22.16
N THR A 310 -7.72 -8.37 -21.70
CA THR A 310 -8.98 -9.05 -22.06
C THR A 310 -9.74 -9.41 -20.78
N LYS A 311 -10.93 -10.02 -20.95
CA LYS A 311 -11.69 -10.53 -19.79
C LYS A 311 -11.05 -11.76 -19.12
N THR A 312 -10.06 -12.39 -19.76
CA THR A 312 -9.44 -13.63 -19.28
C THR A 312 -7.96 -13.53 -18.98
N HIS A 313 -7.30 -12.49 -19.46
CA HIS A 313 -5.87 -12.27 -19.20
C HIS A 313 -5.42 -10.85 -19.53
N GLY A 314 -4.36 -10.40 -18.83
CA GLY A 314 -3.52 -9.26 -19.16
C GLY A 314 -2.14 -9.73 -19.62
N ILE A 315 -1.56 -9.04 -20.60
CA ILE A 315 -0.19 -9.26 -21.09
C ILE A 315 0.55 -7.93 -20.96
N TYR A 316 1.65 -7.96 -20.22
CA TYR A 316 2.54 -6.83 -20.06
C TYR A 316 3.89 -7.18 -20.70
N GLU A 317 4.46 -6.24 -21.43
CA GLU A 317 5.77 -6.37 -22.06
C GLU A 317 6.76 -5.39 -21.44
N ARG A 318 8.05 -5.74 -21.45
CA ARG A 318 9.10 -4.87 -20.92
C ARG A 318 9.06 -3.48 -21.55
N ASN A 319 9.30 -2.48 -20.71
CA ASN A 319 9.51 -1.10 -21.16
C ASN A 319 10.93 -0.96 -21.72
N PRO A 320 11.12 -0.66 -23.02
CA PRO A 320 12.47 -0.55 -23.60
C PRO A 320 13.22 0.72 -23.14
N TYR A 321 12.53 1.67 -22.49
CA TYR A 321 13.11 2.90 -21.96
C TYR A 321 13.16 2.91 -20.43
N TYR A 322 13.02 1.74 -19.78
CA TYR A 322 13.08 1.68 -18.32
C TYR A 322 14.45 2.13 -17.81
N PHE A 323 14.47 2.94 -16.78
CA PHE A 323 15.61 3.77 -16.38
C PHE A 323 16.57 3.12 -15.38
N LYS A 324 16.26 1.91 -14.89
CA LYS A 324 17.13 1.20 -13.95
C LYS A 324 18.04 0.21 -14.66
N VAL A 325 19.26 0.10 -14.13
CA VAL A 325 20.27 -0.90 -14.54
C VAL A 325 20.80 -1.61 -13.31
N ASP A 326 21.24 -2.85 -13.45
CA ASP A 326 21.99 -3.54 -12.38
C ASP A 326 23.45 -3.09 -12.32
N ALA A 327 24.19 -3.62 -11.35
CA ALA A 327 25.61 -3.29 -11.16
C ALA A 327 26.52 -3.75 -12.32
N ALA A 328 26.05 -4.61 -13.22
CA ALA A 328 26.76 -5.04 -14.43
C ALA A 328 26.34 -4.25 -15.68
N GLY A 329 25.46 -3.24 -15.55
CA GLY A 329 24.97 -2.42 -16.65
C GLY A 329 23.83 -3.07 -17.45
N ASN A 330 23.21 -4.13 -16.96
CA ASN A 330 22.04 -4.72 -17.62
C ASN A 330 20.79 -3.87 -17.38
N GLN A 331 20.15 -3.38 -18.45
CA GLN A 331 18.88 -2.65 -18.35
C GLN A 331 17.76 -3.57 -17.84
N LEU A 332 17.16 -3.23 -16.72
CA LEU A 332 16.05 -3.99 -16.15
C LEU A 332 14.73 -3.74 -16.91
N PRO A 333 13.70 -4.56 -16.71
CA PRO A 333 13.65 -5.78 -15.88
C PRO A 333 14.39 -6.95 -16.53
N TYR A 334 14.71 -8.00 -15.76
CA TYR A 334 15.25 -9.22 -16.35
C TYR A 334 14.17 -10.01 -17.09
N ILE A 335 12.97 -10.13 -16.52
CA ILE A 335 11.83 -10.84 -17.12
C ILE A 335 11.25 -9.98 -18.24
N ASP A 336 11.07 -10.61 -19.42
CA ASP A 336 10.60 -9.89 -20.60
C ASP A 336 9.10 -9.60 -20.60
N MET A 337 8.30 -10.51 -20.04
CA MET A 337 6.85 -10.42 -20.05
C MET A 337 6.24 -10.84 -18.73
N VAL A 338 5.12 -10.21 -18.37
CA VAL A 338 4.23 -10.69 -17.32
C VAL A 338 2.89 -11.04 -17.96
N LYS A 339 2.37 -12.23 -17.63
CA LYS A 339 1.06 -12.68 -18.05
C LYS A 339 0.19 -12.94 -16.84
N SER A 340 -0.82 -12.12 -16.64
CA SER A 340 -1.78 -12.26 -15.55
C SER A 340 -3.06 -12.94 -16.05
N ALA A 341 -3.40 -14.11 -15.50
CA ALA A 341 -4.66 -14.77 -15.79
C ALA A 341 -5.77 -14.15 -14.93
N ILE A 342 -6.90 -13.76 -15.55
CA ILE A 342 -8.04 -13.20 -14.81
C ILE A 342 -8.92 -14.36 -14.32
N VAL A 343 -8.99 -14.52 -13.00
CA VAL A 343 -9.72 -15.59 -12.32
C VAL A 343 -10.50 -15.01 -11.15
N GLN A 344 -11.80 -14.88 -11.29
CA GLN A 344 -12.67 -14.23 -10.28
C GLN A 344 -12.88 -15.06 -9.00
N ASP A 345 -12.56 -16.36 -9.05
CA ASP A 345 -12.79 -17.30 -7.95
C ASP A 345 -11.45 -17.72 -7.31
N ILE A 346 -11.31 -17.46 -6.00
CA ILE A 346 -10.13 -17.83 -5.19
C ILE A 346 -9.87 -19.34 -5.22
N GLU A 347 -10.92 -20.18 -5.30
CA GLU A 347 -10.77 -21.64 -5.40
C GLU A 347 -10.08 -22.03 -6.70
N MET A 348 -10.46 -21.37 -7.81
CA MET A 348 -9.82 -21.57 -9.11
C MET A 348 -8.37 -21.08 -9.12
N THR A 349 -8.06 -19.98 -8.42
CA THR A 349 -6.67 -19.55 -8.20
C THR A 349 -5.87 -20.64 -7.49
N GLY A 350 -6.41 -21.21 -6.42
CA GLY A 350 -5.78 -22.32 -5.71
C GLY A 350 -5.52 -23.55 -6.61
N LEU A 351 -6.44 -23.90 -7.50
CA LEU A 351 -6.25 -24.99 -8.47
C LEU A 351 -5.13 -24.70 -9.48
N LYS A 352 -5.02 -23.47 -9.97
CA LYS A 352 -3.92 -23.04 -10.85
C LYS A 352 -2.55 -23.11 -10.15
N ILE A 353 -2.48 -22.68 -8.89
CA ILE A 353 -1.27 -22.83 -8.06
C ILE A 353 -0.87 -24.29 -7.96
N ILE A 354 -1.77 -25.16 -7.55
CA ILE A 354 -1.54 -26.61 -7.41
C ILE A 354 -1.10 -27.26 -8.72
N ALA A 355 -1.62 -26.78 -9.85
CA ALA A 355 -1.24 -27.24 -11.18
C ALA A 355 0.14 -26.74 -11.65
N GLY A 356 0.79 -25.79 -10.93
CA GLY A 356 2.05 -25.18 -11.33
C GLY A 356 1.90 -24.19 -12.48
N GLU A 357 0.73 -23.58 -12.65
CA GLU A 357 0.45 -22.59 -13.70
C GLU A 357 0.75 -21.15 -13.27
N VAL A 358 1.23 -20.95 -12.03
CA VAL A 358 1.48 -19.64 -11.41
C VAL A 358 2.91 -19.57 -10.95
N ASP A 359 3.64 -18.55 -11.38
CA ASP A 359 5.05 -18.33 -11.02
C ASP A 359 5.20 -17.41 -9.81
N PHE A 360 4.25 -16.51 -9.60
CA PHE A 360 4.22 -15.57 -8.48
C PHE A 360 2.77 -15.24 -8.11
N ASN A 361 2.40 -15.44 -6.86
CA ASN A 361 1.10 -15.01 -6.35
C ASN A 361 1.14 -14.82 -4.83
N ARG A 362 0.57 -13.74 -4.36
CA ARG A 362 0.46 -13.35 -2.97
C ARG A 362 -0.99 -13.05 -2.58
N GLU A 363 -1.67 -12.22 -3.37
CA GLU A 363 -2.94 -11.59 -2.98
C GLU A 363 -4.08 -12.60 -2.87
N ALA A 364 -4.22 -13.48 -3.83
CA ALA A 364 -5.31 -14.45 -3.88
C ALA A 364 -4.95 -15.80 -3.26
N THR A 365 -4.13 -15.81 -2.21
CA THR A 365 -3.73 -17.01 -1.47
C THR A 365 -4.44 -17.10 -0.12
N ALA A 366 -4.62 -18.32 0.41
CA ALA A 366 -5.25 -18.54 1.70
C ALA A 366 -4.38 -19.39 2.61
N LEU A 367 -4.22 -18.97 3.88
CA LEU A 367 -3.49 -19.75 4.90
C LEU A 367 -4.08 -21.14 5.08
N SER A 368 -5.40 -21.28 5.02
CA SER A 368 -6.09 -22.57 5.10
C SER A 368 -5.65 -23.59 4.03
N LYS A 369 -5.08 -23.11 2.92
CA LYS A 369 -4.61 -23.96 1.82
C LYS A 369 -3.11 -24.25 1.86
N MET A 370 -2.37 -23.69 2.81
CA MET A 370 -0.92 -23.92 2.93
C MET A 370 -0.52 -25.41 2.96
N PRO A 371 -1.22 -26.31 3.69
CA PRO A 371 -0.89 -27.74 3.64
C PRO A 371 -0.98 -28.31 2.23
N VAL A 372 -2.03 -27.96 1.48
CA VAL A 372 -2.26 -28.44 0.11
C VAL A 372 -1.25 -27.80 -0.86
N TYR A 373 -0.92 -26.52 -0.69
CA TYR A 373 0.13 -25.87 -1.49
C TYR A 373 1.47 -26.57 -1.29
N ARG A 374 1.88 -26.85 -0.03
CA ARG A 374 3.16 -27.52 0.27
C ARG A 374 3.19 -28.97 -0.22
N GLU A 375 2.08 -29.71 -0.11
CA GLU A 375 2.00 -31.08 -0.61
C GLU A 375 2.21 -31.18 -2.12
N ASN A 376 1.78 -30.17 -2.87
CA ASN A 376 1.87 -30.15 -4.33
C ASN A 376 3.07 -29.34 -4.87
N ALA A 377 3.86 -28.71 -4.01
CA ALA A 377 4.92 -27.79 -4.39
C ALA A 377 5.98 -28.42 -5.32
N GLU A 378 6.51 -29.58 -4.95
CA GLU A 378 7.51 -30.29 -5.77
C GLU A 378 6.96 -30.64 -7.17
N LYS A 379 5.74 -31.18 -7.23
CA LYS A 379 5.09 -31.54 -8.48
C LYS A 379 4.75 -30.30 -9.34
N GLY A 380 4.32 -29.23 -8.69
CA GLY A 380 3.96 -27.96 -9.35
C GLY A 380 5.16 -27.09 -9.70
N GLY A 381 6.36 -27.43 -9.20
CA GLY A 381 7.60 -26.66 -9.45
C GLY A 381 7.59 -25.27 -8.79
N TYR A 382 6.97 -25.14 -7.63
CA TYR A 382 6.91 -23.90 -6.86
C TYR A 382 7.29 -24.12 -5.40
N GLU A 383 7.53 -23.04 -4.68
CA GLU A 383 7.66 -22.98 -3.23
C GLU A 383 6.43 -22.28 -2.64
N ALA A 384 5.96 -22.77 -1.49
CA ALA A 384 4.89 -22.14 -0.72
C ALA A 384 5.50 -21.55 0.57
N LEU A 385 5.86 -20.29 0.50
CA LEU A 385 6.50 -19.51 1.55
C LEU A 385 5.45 -18.82 2.44
N LEU A 386 5.89 -18.29 3.58
CA LEU A 386 5.08 -17.45 4.47
C LEU A 386 5.80 -16.14 4.70
N ALA A 387 5.31 -15.07 4.08
CA ALA A 387 5.81 -13.71 4.28
C ALA A 387 4.99 -12.98 5.37
N ASN A 388 5.55 -11.92 5.95
CA ASN A 388 4.75 -11.00 6.75
C ASN A 388 3.77 -10.25 5.85
N MET A 389 2.53 -10.15 6.30
CA MET A 389 1.54 -9.31 5.65
C MET A 389 1.85 -7.84 5.91
N HIS A 390 1.74 -6.99 4.89
CA HIS A 390 2.01 -5.55 4.98
C HIS A 390 0.77 -4.73 5.38
N VAL A 391 -0.38 -5.37 5.50
CA VAL A 391 -1.66 -4.79 5.91
C VAL A 391 -2.14 -5.45 7.20
N THR A 392 -3.05 -4.78 7.90
CA THR A 392 -3.85 -5.39 8.96
C THR A 392 -5.10 -5.99 8.31
N PRO A 393 -5.25 -7.31 8.29
CA PRO A 393 -6.40 -7.92 7.66
C PRO A 393 -7.63 -7.83 8.55
N THR A 394 -8.79 -7.81 7.91
CA THR A 394 -10.09 -8.02 8.56
C THR A 394 -10.45 -7.03 9.67
N ASP A 395 -10.01 -5.77 9.58
CA ASP A 395 -10.49 -4.74 10.48
C ASP A 395 -12.00 -4.55 10.36
N ILE A 396 -12.67 -4.36 11.51
CA ILE A 396 -14.13 -4.37 11.59
C ILE A 396 -14.62 -2.93 11.80
N PHE A 397 -15.57 -2.50 10.99
CA PHE A 397 -16.09 -1.13 10.96
C PHE A 397 -17.58 -1.08 11.25
N LEU A 398 -17.97 -0.18 12.16
CA LEU A 398 -19.34 0.28 12.32
C LEU A 398 -19.42 1.70 11.79
N ASN A 399 -20.30 1.97 10.83
CA ASN A 399 -20.49 3.32 10.30
C ASN A 399 -21.22 4.22 11.31
N LEU A 400 -20.47 5.09 11.99
CA LEU A 400 -20.99 6.02 13.00
C LEU A 400 -21.82 7.15 12.39
N THR A 401 -21.81 7.28 11.06
CA THR A 401 -22.53 8.32 10.32
C THR A 401 -23.69 7.78 9.47
N TYR A 402 -23.98 6.48 9.53
CA TYR A 402 -25.11 5.89 8.82
C TYR A 402 -26.43 6.61 9.18
N ASP A 403 -27.26 6.89 8.19
CA ASP A 403 -28.47 7.73 8.39
C ASP A 403 -29.64 6.95 9.02
N ASN A 404 -29.48 6.62 10.32
CA ASN A 404 -30.49 6.02 11.16
C ASN A 404 -30.30 6.44 12.62
N GLU A 405 -31.29 7.14 13.20
CA GLU A 405 -31.17 7.70 14.54
C GLU A 405 -30.99 6.63 15.63
N ASN A 406 -31.68 5.50 15.55
CA ASN A 406 -31.54 4.41 16.52
C ASN A 406 -30.15 3.75 16.43
N TRP A 407 -29.66 3.58 15.22
CA TRP A 407 -28.31 3.09 14.98
C TRP A 407 -27.27 4.04 15.58
N ARG A 408 -27.32 5.32 15.23
CA ARG A 408 -26.37 6.35 15.72
C ARG A 408 -26.35 6.44 17.25
N LYS A 409 -27.50 6.39 17.91
CA LYS A 409 -27.59 6.42 19.39
C LYS A 409 -26.85 5.27 20.05
N VAL A 410 -26.79 4.11 19.41
CA VAL A 410 -26.13 2.93 19.95
C VAL A 410 -24.64 2.93 19.58
N VAL A 411 -24.29 3.03 18.28
CA VAL A 411 -22.92 2.84 17.84
C VAL A 411 -21.99 4.00 18.17
N ARG A 412 -22.53 5.22 18.34
CA ARG A 412 -21.74 6.39 18.80
C ARG A 412 -21.40 6.35 20.29
N ASP A 413 -22.12 5.57 21.09
CA ASP A 413 -21.75 5.34 22.49
C ASP A 413 -20.52 4.43 22.56
N VAL A 414 -19.45 4.95 23.17
CA VAL A 414 -18.18 4.22 23.27
C VAL A 414 -18.33 2.91 24.05
N ARG A 415 -19.24 2.86 25.03
CA ARG A 415 -19.51 1.64 25.83
C ARG A 415 -20.01 0.50 24.95
N PHE A 416 -20.79 0.79 23.90
CA PHE A 416 -21.22 -0.20 22.92
C PHE A 416 -20.01 -0.80 22.18
N ARG A 417 -19.16 0.05 21.66
CA ARG A 417 -17.96 -0.40 20.94
C ARG A 417 -16.99 -1.15 21.86
N GLN A 418 -16.81 -0.68 23.10
CA GLN A 418 -16.03 -1.39 24.12
C GLN A 418 -16.63 -2.77 24.44
N ALA A 419 -17.97 -2.86 24.57
CA ALA A 419 -18.62 -4.15 24.82
C ALA A 419 -18.42 -5.14 23.68
N LEU A 420 -18.55 -4.70 22.43
CA LEU A 420 -18.25 -5.54 21.27
C LEU A 420 -16.78 -5.97 21.26
N ASN A 421 -15.86 -5.07 21.59
CA ASN A 421 -14.43 -5.36 21.63
C ASN A 421 -14.07 -6.40 22.70
N TYR A 422 -14.66 -6.33 23.91
CA TYR A 422 -14.47 -7.32 24.97
C TYR A 422 -15.11 -8.67 24.65
N ALA A 423 -15.99 -8.77 23.67
CA ALA A 423 -16.64 -9.99 23.23
C ALA A 423 -15.98 -10.62 21.99
N ILE A 424 -14.85 -10.10 21.52
CA ILE A 424 -14.06 -10.71 20.45
C ILE A 424 -13.05 -11.68 21.07
N ASP A 425 -13.20 -12.97 20.79
CA ASP A 425 -12.23 -14.01 21.13
C ASP A 425 -11.13 -14.06 20.06
N ARG A 426 -10.04 -13.37 20.34
CA ARG A 426 -8.92 -13.25 19.41
C ARG A 426 -8.15 -14.56 19.27
N ASP A 427 -8.06 -15.33 20.33
CA ASP A 427 -7.39 -16.63 20.29
C ASP A 427 -8.14 -17.59 19.38
N GLU A 428 -9.49 -17.62 19.45
CA GLU A 428 -10.32 -18.41 18.54
C GLU A 428 -10.16 -17.96 17.08
N ILE A 429 -10.11 -16.64 16.83
CA ILE A 429 -9.89 -16.10 15.47
C ILE A 429 -8.51 -16.51 14.96
N ILE A 430 -7.46 -16.31 15.76
CA ILE A 430 -6.07 -16.64 15.39
C ILE A 430 -5.93 -18.13 15.10
N ASP A 431 -6.48 -18.99 15.95
CA ASP A 431 -6.40 -20.44 15.77
C ASP A 431 -7.20 -20.92 14.56
N THR A 432 -8.42 -20.38 14.36
CA THR A 432 -9.36 -20.87 13.35
C THR A 432 -9.06 -20.32 11.95
N LEU A 433 -8.78 -19.02 11.84
CA LEU A 433 -8.59 -18.36 10.54
C LEU A 433 -7.12 -18.22 10.15
N TYR A 434 -6.24 -18.03 11.14
CA TYR A 434 -4.83 -17.73 10.88
C TYR A 434 -3.87 -18.83 11.35
N TYR A 435 -4.39 -19.95 11.88
CA TYR A 435 -3.59 -21.16 12.23
C TYR A 435 -2.41 -20.86 13.15
N GLY A 436 -2.55 -19.90 14.08
CA GLY A 436 -1.49 -19.44 14.96
C GLY A 436 -0.47 -18.48 14.30
N PHE A 437 -0.74 -17.99 13.09
CA PHE A 437 0.15 -17.07 12.36
C PHE A 437 -0.33 -15.60 12.43
N ALA A 438 -0.74 -15.18 13.61
CA ALA A 438 -1.08 -13.81 13.95
C ALA A 438 -0.88 -13.57 15.44
N ASP A 439 -0.83 -12.33 15.86
CA ASP A 439 -0.81 -11.91 17.27
C ASP A 439 -2.08 -11.11 17.60
N PRO A 440 -2.56 -11.13 18.86
CA PRO A 440 -3.59 -10.19 19.30
C PRO A 440 -3.12 -8.74 19.13
N SER A 441 -4.04 -7.85 18.74
CA SER A 441 -3.72 -6.43 18.52
C SER A 441 -3.22 -5.73 19.78
N THR A 442 -2.28 -4.82 19.60
CA THR A 442 -1.80 -3.87 20.63
C THR A 442 -2.51 -2.51 20.52
N ILE A 443 -3.22 -2.26 19.42
CA ILE A 443 -3.92 -0.99 19.15
C ILE A 443 -5.21 -0.88 19.95
N THR A 444 -5.95 -2.00 20.11
CA THR A 444 -7.16 -2.08 20.95
C THR A 444 -6.90 -2.96 22.17
N ASP A 445 -7.77 -2.89 23.19
CA ASP A 445 -7.70 -3.81 24.34
C ASP A 445 -8.11 -5.23 23.86
N SER A 446 -7.18 -6.15 23.90
CA SER A 446 -7.37 -7.52 23.40
C SER A 446 -7.93 -8.50 24.44
N THR A 447 -8.36 -8.02 25.61
CA THR A 447 -8.93 -8.85 26.67
C THR A 447 -10.31 -9.38 26.26
N LEU A 448 -10.53 -10.69 26.36
CA LEU A 448 -11.86 -11.29 26.30
C LEU A 448 -12.50 -11.18 27.68
N ASP A 449 -13.63 -10.47 27.79
CA ASP A 449 -14.37 -10.26 29.06
C ASP A 449 -15.87 -10.09 28.79
N LEU A 450 -16.60 -11.22 28.71
CA LEU A 450 -18.03 -11.24 28.44
C LEU A 450 -18.86 -10.62 29.58
N ASP A 451 -18.40 -10.71 30.84
CA ASP A 451 -19.08 -10.10 31.98
C ASP A 451 -19.02 -8.58 31.89
N LYS A 452 -17.85 -8.03 31.60
CA LYS A 452 -17.67 -6.59 31.38
C LYS A 452 -18.45 -6.10 30.15
N ALA A 453 -18.44 -6.86 29.07
CA ALA A 453 -19.22 -6.54 27.86
C ALA A 453 -20.73 -6.46 28.17
N ASN A 454 -21.27 -7.47 28.90
CA ASN A 454 -22.66 -7.44 29.32
C ASN A 454 -22.98 -6.27 30.28
N ALA A 455 -22.10 -5.98 31.25
CA ALA A 455 -22.27 -4.86 32.16
C ALA A 455 -22.37 -3.51 31.44
N LEU A 456 -21.50 -3.25 30.47
CA LEU A 456 -21.53 -2.04 29.65
C LEU A 456 -22.85 -1.90 28.86
N LEU A 457 -23.34 -2.98 28.27
CA LEU A 457 -24.62 -2.96 27.56
C LEU A 457 -25.82 -2.79 28.50
N ASP A 458 -25.75 -3.32 29.72
CA ASP A 458 -26.78 -3.11 30.75
C ASP A 458 -26.80 -1.66 31.24
N GLU A 459 -25.63 -1.03 31.45
CA GLU A 459 -25.49 0.39 31.77
C GLU A 459 -26.06 1.31 30.66
N MET A 460 -26.02 0.89 29.41
CA MET A 460 -26.65 1.58 28.28
C MET A 460 -28.19 1.38 28.25
N GLY A 461 -28.74 0.54 29.10
CA GLY A 461 -30.16 0.19 29.10
C GLY A 461 -30.60 -0.73 27.95
N MET A 462 -29.66 -1.45 27.32
CA MET A 462 -29.96 -2.40 26.26
C MET A 462 -30.46 -3.73 26.83
N GLU A 463 -31.72 -3.78 27.23
CA GLU A 463 -32.34 -4.96 27.84
C GLU A 463 -32.42 -6.15 26.85
N LYS A 464 -32.19 -7.39 27.34
CA LYS A 464 -32.43 -8.60 26.58
C LYS A 464 -33.90 -8.91 26.41
N GLY A 465 -34.35 -9.17 25.19
CA GLY A 465 -35.69 -9.64 24.88
C GLY A 465 -35.93 -11.10 25.26
N SER A 466 -37.14 -11.59 25.08
CA SER A 466 -37.47 -13.01 25.31
C SER A 466 -36.77 -13.98 24.38
N ASP A 467 -36.19 -13.49 23.31
CA ASP A 467 -35.40 -14.22 22.32
C ASP A 467 -33.87 -14.22 22.63
N GLY A 468 -33.49 -13.61 23.77
CA GLY A 468 -32.11 -13.50 24.22
C GLY A 468 -31.31 -12.36 23.60
N PHE A 469 -31.85 -11.66 22.59
CA PHE A 469 -31.17 -10.54 21.97
C PHE A 469 -31.52 -9.20 22.62
N ARG A 470 -30.57 -8.27 22.60
CA ARG A 470 -30.73 -6.93 23.16
C ARG A 470 -31.55 -6.03 22.24
N LYS A 471 -32.31 -5.12 22.88
CA LYS A 471 -33.14 -4.15 22.20
C LYS A 471 -32.41 -2.82 22.04
N GLY A 472 -32.63 -2.19 20.91
CA GLY A 472 -32.24 -0.80 20.66
C GLY A 472 -33.16 0.22 21.32
N PRO A 473 -32.88 1.52 21.14
CA PRO A 473 -33.69 2.61 21.71
C PRO A 473 -35.17 2.60 21.27
N ASP A 474 -35.46 1.99 20.13
CA ASP A 474 -36.82 1.82 19.59
C ASP A 474 -37.59 0.61 20.20
N GLY A 475 -36.96 -0.09 21.14
CA GLY A 475 -37.54 -1.29 21.78
C GLY A 475 -37.54 -2.55 20.92
N LYS A 476 -37.00 -2.50 19.72
CA LYS A 476 -36.84 -3.66 18.82
C LYS A 476 -35.46 -4.28 19.00
N ARG A 477 -35.32 -5.54 18.54
CA ARG A 477 -34.02 -6.20 18.49
C ARG A 477 -33.00 -5.32 17.75
N PHE A 478 -31.87 -5.03 18.41
CA PHE A 478 -30.77 -4.35 17.74
C PHE A 478 -30.00 -5.35 16.88
N THR A 479 -29.77 -4.99 15.60
CA THR A 479 -29.10 -5.87 14.63
C THR A 479 -27.95 -5.12 14.00
N ILE A 480 -26.78 -5.76 13.89
CA ILE A 480 -25.64 -5.30 13.13
C ILE A 480 -25.64 -6.03 11.78
N PRO A 481 -26.03 -5.38 10.68
CA PRO A 481 -25.92 -5.98 9.35
C PRO A 481 -24.49 -5.75 8.81
N ILE A 482 -23.68 -6.80 8.80
CA ILE A 482 -22.35 -6.77 8.20
C ILE A 482 -22.48 -7.06 6.71
N GLU A 483 -22.17 -6.07 5.88
CA GLU A 483 -22.11 -6.22 4.43
C GLU A 483 -20.64 -6.20 3.99
N VAL A 484 -20.18 -7.27 3.34
CA VAL A 484 -18.78 -7.48 2.98
C VAL A 484 -18.61 -7.82 1.50
N GLN A 485 -17.48 -7.46 0.94
CA GLN A 485 -17.04 -8.02 -0.34
C GLN A 485 -16.21 -9.29 -0.11
N ALA A 486 -16.40 -10.31 -0.94
CA ALA A 486 -15.59 -11.54 -0.88
C ALA A 486 -14.24 -11.36 -1.59
N ALA A 487 -13.55 -10.25 -1.29
CA ALA A 487 -12.29 -9.90 -1.95
C ALA A 487 -11.08 -10.66 -1.38
N ALA A 488 -11.20 -11.15 -0.13
CA ALA A 488 -10.14 -11.89 0.54
C ALA A 488 -10.73 -13.12 1.28
N PRO A 489 -9.92 -14.16 1.50
CA PRO A 489 -10.41 -15.46 1.99
C PRO A 489 -10.85 -15.45 3.46
N ASP A 490 -10.47 -14.47 4.25
CA ASP A 490 -10.69 -14.36 5.69
C ASP A 490 -11.87 -13.44 6.08
N ILE A 491 -12.35 -12.59 5.17
CA ILE A 491 -13.39 -11.60 5.47
C ILE A 491 -14.75 -12.26 5.85
N VAL A 492 -15.26 -13.15 5.00
CA VAL A 492 -16.55 -13.81 5.24
C VAL A 492 -16.49 -14.75 6.46
N PRO A 493 -15.46 -15.60 6.60
CA PRO A 493 -15.32 -16.44 7.79
C PRO A 493 -15.24 -15.65 9.10
N LEU A 494 -14.56 -14.50 9.14
CA LEU A 494 -14.55 -13.65 10.32
C LEU A 494 -15.95 -13.11 10.64
N ALA A 495 -16.70 -12.63 9.63
CA ALA A 495 -18.06 -12.14 9.85
C ALA A 495 -18.97 -13.21 10.44
N GLU A 496 -18.78 -14.48 10.05
CA GLU A 496 -19.51 -15.62 10.61
C GLU A 496 -19.10 -15.88 12.07
N LEU A 497 -17.81 -15.86 12.41
CA LEU A 497 -17.34 -15.99 13.80
C LEU A 497 -17.90 -14.88 14.70
N LEU A 498 -17.86 -13.62 14.24
CA LEU A 498 -18.42 -12.49 15.00
C LEU A 498 -19.92 -12.66 15.27
N THR A 499 -20.65 -13.32 14.38
CA THR A 499 -22.08 -13.61 14.60
C THR A 499 -22.29 -14.48 15.85
N GLU A 500 -21.48 -15.50 16.07
CA GLU A 500 -21.57 -16.34 17.27
C GLU A 500 -20.98 -15.62 18.50
N MET A 501 -19.84 -14.96 18.38
CA MET A 501 -19.20 -14.24 19.49
C MET A 501 -20.08 -13.14 20.07
N TRP A 502 -20.65 -12.27 19.23
CA TRP A 502 -21.50 -11.17 19.70
C TRP A 502 -22.90 -11.64 20.15
N LYS A 503 -23.34 -12.80 19.72
CA LYS A 503 -24.56 -13.44 20.25
C LYS A 503 -24.43 -13.79 21.74
N GLU A 504 -23.24 -14.13 22.25
CA GLU A 504 -23.02 -14.41 23.68
C GLU A 504 -23.35 -13.20 24.57
N ILE A 505 -23.16 -11.99 24.06
CA ILE A 505 -23.56 -10.76 24.74
C ILE A 505 -24.95 -10.25 24.34
N GLY A 506 -25.69 -11.03 23.53
CA GLY A 506 -27.05 -10.73 23.08
C GLY A 506 -27.15 -9.76 21.92
N ILE A 507 -26.11 -9.57 21.12
CA ILE A 507 -26.15 -8.75 19.90
C ILE A 507 -26.43 -9.66 18.70
N HIS A 508 -27.44 -9.29 17.92
CA HIS A 508 -27.79 -9.99 16.70
C HIS A 508 -27.00 -9.46 15.51
N VAL A 509 -26.37 -10.35 14.75
CA VAL A 509 -25.61 -10.02 13.53
C VAL A 509 -26.26 -10.70 12.33
N THR A 510 -26.24 -10.05 11.18
CA THR A 510 -26.55 -10.65 9.88
C THR A 510 -25.41 -10.38 8.93
N VAL A 511 -25.05 -11.38 8.11
CA VAL A 511 -23.95 -11.26 7.14
C VAL A 511 -24.52 -11.30 5.73
N LYS A 512 -24.02 -10.39 4.86
CA LYS A 512 -24.37 -10.34 3.45
C LYS A 512 -23.13 -10.05 2.62
N THR A 513 -22.86 -10.91 1.64
CA THR A 513 -21.79 -10.71 0.67
C THR A 513 -22.30 -9.89 -0.52
N LEU A 514 -21.52 -8.91 -0.94
CA LEU A 514 -21.75 -8.05 -2.10
C LEU A 514 -20.64 -8.26 -3.13
N ASP A 515 -20.94 -8.03 -4.40
CA ASP A 515 -19.87 -7.83 -5.38
C ASP A 515 -19.14 -6.48 -5.15
N SER A 516 -17.90 -6.38 -5.64
CA SER A 516 -17.05 -5.22 -5.34
C SER A 516 -17.60 -3.89 -5.87
N ALA A 517 -18.27 -3.89 -7.02
CA ALA A 517 -18.84 -2.67 -7.61
C ALA A 517 -20.03 -2.17 -6.78
N LEU A 518 -20.94 -3.08 -6.42
CA LEU A 518 -22.07 -2.74 -5.55
C LEU A 518 -21.62 -2.29 -4.16
N PHE A 519 -20.58 -2.96 -3.60
CA PHE A 519 -19.99 -2.55 -2.33
C PHE A 519 -19.45 -1.12 -2.40
N GLY A 520 -18.65 -0.80 -3.42
CA GLY A 520 -18.09 0.53 -3.65
C GLY A 520 -19.17 1.61 -3.76
N THR A 521 -20.21 1.37 -4.58
CA THR A 521 -21.33 2.28 -4.76
C THR A 521 -22.08 2.55 -3.45
N ARG A 522 -22.42 1.49 -2.69
CA ARG A 522 -23.14 1.62 -1.43
C ARG A 522 -22.30 2.28 -0.33
N ASN A 523 -21.00 2.00 -0.29
CA ASN A 523 -20.11 2.67 0.65
C ASN A 523 -20.00 4.16 0.34
N ALA A 524 -19.80 4.53 -0.91
CA ALA A 524 -19.75 5.94 -1.34
C ALA A 524 -21.08 6.69 -1.05
N ALA A 525 -22.22 6.00 -1.15
CA ALA A 525 -23.55 6.54 -0.81
C ALA A 525 -23.85 6.56 0.70
N ASN A 526 -22.91 6.18 1.58
CA ASN A 526 -23.11 6.03 3.04
C ASN A 526 -24.23 5.03 3.42
N GLU A 527 -24.43 3.99 2.62
CA GLU A 527 -25.52 3.00 2.79
C GLU A 527 -25.10 1.71 3.51
N ILE A 528 -23.82 1.56 3.87
CA ILE A 528 -23.30 0.40 4.61
C ILE A 528 -23.27 0.73 6.11
N GLN A 529 -23.88 -0.13 6.95
CA GLN A 529 -23.91 0.06 8.40
C GLN A 529 -22.70 -0.54 9.10
N ALA A 530 -22.25 -1.71 8.65
CA ALA A 530 -21.05 -2.39 9.17
C ALA A 530 -20.36 -3.18 8.07
N THR A 531 -19.05 -3.25 8.12
CA THR A 531 -18.23 -3.99 7.15
C THR A 531 -16.94 -4.51 7.76
N ILE A 532 -16.23 -5.34 7.02
CA ILE A 532 -14.89 -5.85 7.33
C ILE A 532 -14.03 -5.65 6.09
N ILE A 533 -12.84 -5.08 6.26
CA ILE A 533 -11.89 -4.83 5.16
C ILE A 533 -10.45 -4.83 5.68
N TRP A 534 -9.49 -5.01 4.79
CA TRP A 534 -8.06 -4.86 5.08
C TRP A 534 -7.64 -3.39 5.14
N THR A 535 -6.77 -3.02 6.09
CA THR A 535 -6.21 -1.66 6.24
C THR A 535 -4.70 -1.67 6.47
N HIS A 536 -4.07 -0.49 6.55
CA HIS A 536 -2.62 -0.32 6.71
C HIS A 536 -2.24 0.33 8.06
N THR A 537 -3.12 0.34 9.02
CA THR A 537 -3.01 1.06 10.29
C THR A 537 -1.69 0.93 11.05
N PRO A 538 -0.99 -0.23 11.10
CA PRO A 538 0.20 -0.38 11.97
C PRO A 538 1.39 0.48 11.58
N LEU A 539 1.52 0.90 10.31
CA LEU A 539 2.70 1.61 9.80
C LEU A 539 2.36 3.07 9.51
N TYR A 540 3.07 4.02 10.14
CA TYR A 540 2.75 5.45 10.03
C TYR A 540 2.80 5.97 8.59
N TYR A 541 3.70 5.47 7.74
CA TYR A 541 3.85 5.88 6.35
C TYR A 541 2.91 5.14 5.38
N MET A 542 2.30 4.04 5.82
CA MET A 542 1.33 3.26 5.04
C MET A 542 -0.06 3.28 5.70
N GLN A 543 -0.33 4.29 6.51
CA GLN A 543 -1.56 4.36 7.28
C GLN A 543 -2.81 4.45 6.40
N ASP A 544 -3.80 3.71 6.77
CA ASP A 544 -5.17 3.85 6.35
C ASP A 544 -6.07 3.57 7.56
N TRP A 545 -6.51 4.63 8.21
CA TRP A 545 -7.34 4.54 9.42
C TRP A 545 -8.81 4.26 9.11
N GLY A 546 -9.15 3.92 7.88
CA GLY A 546 -10.50 3.53 7.47
C GLY A 546 -11.58 4.58 7.72
N GLN A 547 -11.22 5.87 7.81
CA GLN A 547 -12.14 6.94 8.16
C GLN A 547 -13.33 7.06 7.21
N GLY A 548 -13.17 6.66 5.95
CA GLY A 548 -14.25 6.55 4.98
C GLY A 548 -15.21 5.38 5.22
N LEU A 549 -14.94 4.51 6.20
CA LEU A 549 -15.75 3.35 6.55
C LEU A 549 -16.49 3.54 7.88
N TRP A 550 -15.80 4.02 8.92
CA TRP A 550 -16.41 4.24 10.23
C TRP A 550 -17.04 5.62 10.40
N GLY A 551 -16.63 6.61 9.61
CA GLY A 551 -17.07 7.99 9.68
C GLY A 551 -17.24 8.63 8.31
N ASN A 552 -17.88 7.96 7.36
CA ASN A 552 -17.98 8.37 5.95
C ASN A 552 -18.39 9.85 5.79
N LEU A 553 -19.49 10.30 6.42
CA LEU A 553 -19.94 11.69 6.31
C LEU A 553 -19.02 12.66 7.06
N TRP A 554 -18.36 12.24 8.16
CA TRP A 554 -17.37 13.03 8.86
C TRP A 554 -16.10 13.22 8.04
N ASN A 555 -15.64 12.14 7.40
CA ASN A 555 -14.50 12.18 6.48
C ASN A 555 -14.80 13.07 5.26
N ALA A 556 -16.01 12.98 4.70
CA ALA A 556 -16.43 13.85 3.60
C ALA A 556 -16.45 15.34 4.00
N TRP A 557 -16.89 15.65 5.22
CA TRP A 557 -16.89 17.02 5.75
C TRP A 557 -15.45 17.53 5.93
N TRP A 558 -14.59 16.72 6.54
CA TRP A 558 -13.20 17.09 6.80
C TRP A 558 -12.43 17.34 5.50
N ASN A 559 -12.52 16.44 4.56
CA ASN A 559 -11.78 16.53 3.28
C ASN A 559 -12.37 17.57 2.31
N SER A 560 -13.55 18.11 2.58
CA SER A 560 -14.18 19.15 1.76
C SER A 560 -14.14 20.54 2.40
N GLY A 561 -13.47 20.72 3.54
CA GLY A 561 -13.52 21.99 4.27
C GLY A 561 -14.97 22.37 4.68
N GLY A 562 -15.78 21.40 5.06
CA GLY A 562 -17.16 21.61 5.50
C GLY A 562 -18.22 21.73 4.41
N GLN A 563 -17.84 21.53 3.12
CA GLN A 563 -18.77 21.69 1.99
C GLN A 563 -19.69 20.48 1.78
N LYS A 564 -19.26 19.29 2.23
CA LYS A 564 -20.01 18.01 2.06
C LYS A 564 -20.04 17.25 3.38
N GLY A 565 -20.99 16.34 3.51
CA GLY A 565 -21.03 15.44 4.66
C GLY A 565 -21.67 16.04 5.92
N GLU A 566 -21.22 15.60 7.09
CA GLU A 566 -21.70 15.97 8.43
C GLU A 566 -20.50 16.40 9.28
N GLU A 567 -20.64 17.48 10.04
CA GLU A 567 -19.58 17.98 10.92
C GLU A 567 -19.21 16.93 11.99
N PRO A 568 -17.92 16.54 12.11
CA PRO A 568 -17.48 15.58 13.12
C PRO A 568 -17.57 16.16 14.54
N PRO A 569 -17.75 15.31 15.57
CA PRO A 569 -17.57 15.74 16.96
C PRO A 569 -16.09 16.05 17.25
N GLU A 570 -15.83 16.79 18.35
CA GLU A 570 -14.51 17.35 18.65
C GLU A 570 -13.41 16.31 18.82
N ASP A 571 -13.70 15.14 19.39
CA ASP A 571 -12.75 14.03 19.53
C ASP A 571 -12.31 13.46 18.18
N VAL A 572 -13.24 13.41 17.21
CA VAL A 572 -12.95 12.98 15.83
C VAL A 572 -12.18 14.05 15.07
N LYS A 573 -12.53 15.34 15.24
CA LYS A 573 -11.75 16.45 14.67
C LYS A 573 -10.31 16.44 15.18
N GLU A 574 -10.11 16.20 16.47
CA GLU A 574 -8.78 16.07 17.05
C GLU A 574 -8.01 14.88 16.47
N PHE A 575 -8.68 13.74 16.28
CA PHE A 575 -8.08 12.57 15.63
C PHE A 575 -7.64 12.89 14.20
N TYR A 576 -8.50 13.51 13.38
CA TYR A 576 -8.17 13.90 12.01
C TYR A 576 -7.07 14.97 11.96
N SER A 577 -7.07 15.94 12.90
CA SER A 577 -6.00 16.94 13.01
C SER A 577 -4.65 16.30 13.32
N LEU A 578 -4.61 15.31 14.22
CA LEU A 578 -3.39 14.56 14.51
C LEU A 578 -2.93 13.74 13.30
N MET A 579 -3.83 13.15 12.52
CA MET A 579 -3.48 12.45 11.28
C MET A 579 -2.82 13.42 10.28
N ASN A 580 -3.43 14.58 10.05
CA ASN A 580 -2.88 15.60 9.17
C ASN A 580 -1.50 16.08 9.67
N LYS A 581 -1.38 16.36 10.97
CA LYS A 581 -0.11 16.76 11.56
C LYS A 581 0.95 15.67 11.39
N MET A 582 0.60 14.40 11.57
CA MET A 582 1.52 13.29 11.38
C MET A 582 2.06 13.26 9.95
N ASN A 583 1.18 13.46 8.96
CA ASN A 583 1.53 13.41 7.54
C ASN A 583 2.51 14.51 7.09
N VAL A 584 2.49 15.67 7.75
CA VAL A 584 3.40 16.78 7.44
C VAL A 584 4.62 16.84 8.36
N SER A 585 4.69 15.98 9.37
CA SER A 585 5.81 15.94 10.32
C SER A 585 6.98 15.11 9.79
N PRO A 586 8.22 15.45 10.14
CA PRO A 586 9.37 14.58 9.88
C PRO A 586 9.21 13.23 10.59
N PRO A 587 9.88 12.16 10.12
CA PRO A 587 9.65 10.78 10.60
C PRO A 587 9.71 10.59 12.12
N GLU A 588 10.66 11.23 12.79
CA GLU A 588 10.79 11.12 14.26
C GLU A 588 9.58 11.69 15.04
N GLU A 589 8.99 12.77 14.54
CA GLU A 589 7.77 13.36 15.13
C GLU A 589 6.53 12.56 14.73
N ALA A 590 6.46 12.13 13.49
CA ALA A 590 5.36 11.32 12.97
C ALA A 590 5.15 10.03 13.80
N VAL A 591 6.22 9.33 14.16
CA VAL A 591 6.15 8.14 15.04
C VAL A 591 5.56 8.47 16.42
N LYS A 592 5.90 9.61 17.02
CA LYS A 592 5.32 10.02 18.31
C LYS A 592 3.82 10.34 18.19
N ILE A 593 3.43 10.98 17.10
CA ILE A 593 2.02 11.27 16.84
C ILE A 593 1.25 9.96 16.58
N MET A 594 1.84 8.99 15.87
CA MET A 594 1.27 7.67 15.69
C MET A 594 0.93 6.99 17.02
N GLU A 595 1.83 7.04 18.00
CA GLU A 595 1.55 6.47 19.32
C GLU A 595 0.37 7.18 20.02
N THR A 596 0.22 8.49 19.81
CA THR A 596 -0.92 9.26 20.32
C THR A 596 -2.22 8.82 19.63
N LEU A 597 -2.20 8.62 18.32
CA LEU A 597 -3.34 8.12 17.55
C LEU A 597 -3.76 6.71 17.98
N LYS A 598 -2.80 5.81 18.22
CA LYS A 598 -3.06 4.47 18.79
C LYS A 598 -3.71 4.57 20.16
N GLY A 599 -3.28 5.51 21.02
CA GLY A 599 -3.90 5.80 22.32
C GLY A 599 -5.38 6.19 22.17
N LYS A 600 -5.69 7.10 21.24
CA LYS A 600 -7.07 7.50 20.93
C LYS A 600 -7.90 6.36 20.35
N MET A 601 -7.31 5.51 19.52
CA MET A 601 -7.97 4.29 19.02
C MET A 601 -8.34 3.36 20.17
N LYS A 602 -7.43 3.15 21.13
CA LYS A 602 -7.67 2.31 22.31
C LYS A 602 -8.80 2.85 23.20
N GLU A 603 -8.87 4.17 23.38
CA GLU A 603 -9.91 4.83 24.19
C GLU A 603 -11.28 4.82 23.51
N ASN A 604 -11.33 5.17 22.21
CA ASN A 604 -12.58 5.44 21.49
C ASN A 604 -13.07 4.28 20.63
N ILE A 605 -12.19 3.36 20.22
CA ILE A 605 -12.51 2.23 19.34
C ILE A 605 -13.33 2.70 18.14
N TYR A 606 -12.77 3.62 17.33
CA TYR A 606 -13.46 4.12 16.14
C TYR A 606 -13.78 2.96 15.18
N TYR A 607 -12.86 1.98 15.13
CA TYR A 607 -13.06 0.68 14.52
C TYR A 607 -12.22 -0.38 15.26
N PHE A 608 -12.36 -1.66 14.92
CA PHE A 608 -11.73 -2.74 15.69
C PHE A 608 -10.54 -3.30 14.92
N VAL A 609 -9.34 -3.06 15.43
CA VAL A 609 -8.12 -3.76 15.05
C VAL A 609 -7.95 -4.91 16.04
N HIS A 610 -8.26 -6.13 15.62
CA HIS A 610 -8.33 -7.25 16.55
C HIS A 610 -7.10 -8.15 16.53
N ILE A 611 -6.34 -8.17 15.43
CA ILE A 611 -5.09 -8.93 15.26
C ILE A 611 -4.03 -8.09 14.57
N GLU A 612 -2.76 -8.52 14.72
CA GLU A 612 -1.58 -7.93 14.09
C GLU A 612 -0.61 -9.02 13.63
N HIS A 613 0.44 -8.66 12.89
CA HIS A 613 1.56 -9.53 12.48
C HIS A 613 1.14 -10.81 11.75
N VAL A 614 0.11 -10.72 10.95
CA VAL A 614 -0.40 -11.87 10.18
C VAL A 614 0.59 -12.32 9.13
N LYS A 615 0.69 -13.65 8.94
CA LYS A 615 1.43 -14.24 7.84
C LYS A 615 0.51 -14.49 6.64
N GLN A 616 1.07 -14.27 5.46
CA GLN A 616 0.40 -14.49 4.19
C GLN A 616 1.19 -15.51 3.36
N PRO A 617 0.52 -16.48 2.71
CA PRO A 617 1.19 -17.35 1.75
C PRO A 617 1.77 -16.54 0.59
N LEU A 618 2.98 -16.90 0.20
CA LEU A 618 3.66 -16.40 -0.98
C LEU A 618 4.04 -17.61 -1.84
N ILE A 619 3.43 -17.71 -3.01
CA ILE A 619 3.72 -18.76 -3.99
C ILE A 619 4.71 -18.22 -4.99
N VAL A 620 5.83 -18.91 -5.14
CA VAL A 620 6.89 -18.54 -6.07
C VAL A 620 7.39 -19.75 -6.84
N ASN A 621 7.61 -19.61 -8.14
CA ASN A 621 8.25 -20.65 -8.93
C ASN A 621 9.62 -20.98 -8.34
N SER A 622 9.94 -22.26 -8.15
CA SER A 622 11.20 -22.70 -7.51
C SER A 622 12.47 -22.27 -8.26
N LYS A 623 12.34 -21.84 -9.51
CA LYS A 623 13.41 -21.26 -10.31
C LYS A 623 13.47 -19.73 -10.27
N LEU A 624 12.54 -19.07 -9.60
CA LEU A 624 12.55 -17.62 -9.53
C LEU A 624 13.62 -17.15 -8.55
N GLY A 625 14.55 -16.31 -9.02
CA GLY A 625 15.59 -15.66 -8.22
C GLY A 625 15.18 -14.30 -7.70
N ASN A 626 15.93 -13.78 -6.74
CA ASN A 626 15.73 -12.49 -6.11
C ASN A 626 14.37 -12.35 -5.39
N ILE A 627 13.97 -13.41 -4.71
CA ILE A 627 12.76 -13.50 -3.88
C ILE A 627 13.14 -13.90 -2.45
N THR A 628 12.43 -13.39 -1.47
CA THR A 628 12.59 -13.73 -0.05
C THR A 628 11.23 -13.87 0.64
N ASP A 629 11.18 -14.66 1.70
CA ASP A 629 10.06 -14.76 2.64
C ASP A 629 10.33 -14.00 3.96
N LYS A 630 11.46 -13.32 4.04
CA LYS A 630 11.86 -12.58 5.24
C LYS A 630 11.28 -11.17 5.25
N GLY A 631 10.90 -10.72 6.44
CA GLY A 631 10.31 -9.39 6.62
C GLY A 631 8.98 -9.23 5.89
N THR A 632 8.64 -8.01 5.54
CA THR A 632 7.50 -7.66 4.67
C THR A 632 8.01 -7.61 3.23
N ALA A 633 8.34 -8.78 2.68
CA ALA A 633 9.11 -8.88 1.44
C ALA A 633 8.38 -8.33 0.21
N ILE A 634 7.07 -8.27 0.24
CA ILE A 634 6.24 -7.84 -0.88
C ILE A 634 5.52 -6.55 -0.54
N SER A 635 6.04 -5.45 -1.04
CA SER A 635 5.48 -4.11 -0.92
C SER A 635 5.77 -3.32 -2.19
N ILE A 636 5.27 -2.09 -2.28
CA ILE A 636 5.50 -1.20 -3.41
C ILE A 636 6.98 -0.84 -3.65
N ASN A 637 7.85 -1.08 -2.68
CA ASN A 637 9.30 -0.91 -2.84
C ASN A 637 10.03 -2.23 -3.11
N PHE A 638 9.30 -3.30 -3.31
CA PHE A 638 9.87 -4.57 -3.70
C PHE A 638 10.40 -4.46 -5.13
N ALA A 639 11.67 -4.73 -5.31
CA ALA A 639 12.34 -4.60 -6.60
C ALA A 639 11.97 -5.76 -7.56
N GLY A 640 10.71 -5.80 -8.00
CA GLY A 640 10.18 -6.86 -8.86
C GLY A 640 10.87 -6.94 -10.21
N GLU A 641 11.43 -5.83 -10.68
CA GLU A 641 12.22 -5.75 -11.90
C GLU A 641 13.53 -6.57 -11.84
N GLN A 642 13.96 -6.94 -10.63
CA GLN A 642 15.15 -7.79 -10.44
C GLN A 642 14.84 -9.29 -10.39
N MET A 643 13.57 -9.70 -10.41
CA MET A 643 13.21 -11.11 -10.51
C MET A 643 13.71 -11.71 -11.83
N PHE A 644 14.20 -12.96 -11.78
CA PHE A 644 14.66 -13.67 -12.97
C PHE A 644 14.48 -15.19 -12.80
N PHE A 645 14.43 -15.93 -13.91
CA PHE A 645 14.40 -17.39 -13.86
C PHE A 645 15.82 -17.96 -13.88
N ARG A 646 16.14 -18.76 -12.85
CA ARG A 646 17.34 -19.63 -12.83
C ARG A 646 17.17 -20.75 -13.85
N GLU A 647 18.29 -21.27 -14.36
CA GLU A 647 18.29 -22.39 -15.33
C GLU A 647 17.70 -23.69 -14.74
#